data_9dea6d4d4d85725167b8865ddad85d27
#
_entry.id   9dea6d4d4d85725167b8865ddad85d27
#
_cell.length_a   1.000
_cell.length_b   1.000
_cell.length_c   1.000
_cell.angle_alpha   90.00
_cell.angle_beta   90.00
_cell.angle_gamma   90.00
#
_symmetry.space_group_name_H-M   'P 1'
#
loop_
_entity.id
_entity.type
_entity.pdbx_description
1 polymer ?
#
loop_
_entity_poly.entity_id
_entity_poly.type
_entity_poly.pdbx_seq_one_letter_code
_entity_poly.pdbx_strand_id
1 'polypeptide(L)'
;MKSLLSTLALLLSNIVLIYACPSTSDIPANYNVYRVCEDIKTPYFCSPDYKQRNLETWQQETGYHIPLKDIEEVVYRYSSSMYEACMKKPQMAQKNKFVQYLAIGLDSAYPKKLLSLAKRVEEARSSKNDPWYYPSSREDRNTTLDLLLCEVDKLEKYFVENVGDNSFYVKRLQLQRVRLLFSLGRYADCIELWENKVQHWDANELMRSMIKDYIAGAYQHLGKETIARQYYLDQGNYQTLAEWSSSRTGNYAAFVREMYDFNPDCAEIIAPVLQYDLCDYYRQSAEVLSDYYEVMQYILRTHRSRDMSIWYYTAAYLEDNMGYSYKAAQTIRRATCGATSDFMQTNIRLLRIYLDAKTQSYDSHYEKQLYTDLRWIDGLVRKEASLKKENWKTYEAWFVWANYSFERDEKNYDIKRYRCYPNSMLRKIVLGEVAPRMRQAGKPILSIALTNYADNLFFTVVAPENRHCFFNDFFMSMKTSSAAIVKQYADQAMNPSSSFERFLAAGGYVDKDYLYDIAGTLYLRERNYKQAMEVLSKVSLNYQLRLNTQDNLSRDPFAATPKYGDIRIIDAKYNFACKMYYLQQTYQNIAIDANHRANAMLNYATGMRNSYIAVWALTQYGQGYPVFTAAYEPWMTKVKEAQIQAEYDQLVRNALSLFTEDEAKAAAQLHYQNFYTVVTEYPNTTAAEYVRGHCDTYHDYHPELNKIIYQHSTLNAKH
;
A
#
# COMPACT_ATOMS: atom_id res chain seq x y z
N MET A 1 37.51 18.44 7.06
CA MET A 1 36.82 17.30 7.70
C MET A 1 35.48 17.66 8.30
N LYS A 2 35.33 18.65 9.16
CA LYS A 2 34.00 19.05 9.73
C LYS A 2 32.98 19.50 8.68
N SER A 3 33.40 20.22 7.63
CA SER A 3 32.54 20.65 6.51
C SER A 3 32.03 19.48 5.67
N LEU A 4 32.88 18.46 5.43
CA LEU A 4 32.49 17.25 4.66
C LEU A 4 31.49 16.38 5.44
N LEU A 5 31.65 16.27 6.75
CA LEU A 5 30.73 15.55 7.64
C LEU A 5 29.36 16.23 7.74
N SER A 6 29.30 17.58 7.76
CA SER A 6 28.03 18.30 7.74
C SER A 6 27.33 18.18 6.39
N THR A 7 28.06 18.17 5.27
CA THR A 7 27.47 17.96 3.94
C THR A 7 26.97 16.53 3.76
N LEU A 8 27.71 15.54 4.30
CA LEU A 8 27.28 14.14 4.30
C LEU A 8 26.07 13.91 5.20
N ALA A 9 26.01 14.56 6.37
CA ALA A 9 24.85 14.51 7.27
C ALA A 9 23.62 15.18 6.65
N LEU A 10 23.77 16.28 5.91
CA LEU A 10 22.70 16.93 5.15
C LEU A 10 22.24 16.09 3.96
N LEU A 11 23.16 15.40 3.27
CA LEU A 11 22.79 14.46 2.21
C LEU A 11 22.08 13.24 2.77
N LEU A 12 22.53 12.69 3.89
CA LEU A 12 21.87 11.57 4.58
C LEU A 12 20.51 11.96 5.18
N SER A 13 20.38 13.19 5.72
CA SER A 13 19.10 13.68 6.22
C SER A 13 18.08 13.94 5.09
N ASN A 14 18.54 14.39 3.92
CA ASN A 14 17.68 14.52 2.74
C ASN A 14 17.28 13.15 2.15
N ILE A 15 18.14 12.13 2.25
CA ILE A 15 17.80 10.75 1.87
C ILE A 15 16.78 10.18 2.86
N VAL A 16 16.92 10.44 4.15
CA VAL A 16 15.95 9.99 5.18
C VAL A 16 14.62 10.74 5.07
N LEU A 17 14.62 12.03 4.69
CA LEU A 17 13.38 12.80 4.46
C LEU A 17 12.62 12.37 3.17
N ILE A 18 13.34 11.82 2.17
CA ILE A 18 12.71 11.22 0.99
C ILE A 18 12.00 9.90 1.36
N TYR A 19 12.46 9.20 2.41
CA TYR A 19 11.80 7.99 2.95
C TYR A 19 10.69 8.28 3.97
N ALA A 20 10.54 9.52 4.44
CA ALA A 20 9.53 9.89 5.44
C ALA A 20 8.14 10.22 4.85
N CYS A 21 8.05 10.43 3.52
CA CYS A 21 6.79 10.32 2.78
C CYS A 21 6.93 9.08 1.90
N PRO A 22 6.22 7.98 2.16
CA PRO A 22 6.21 6.88 1.21
C PRO A 22 5.71 7.45 -0.10
N SER A 23 6.62 7.57 -1.07
CA SER A 23 6.23 7.85 -2.42
C SER A 23 5.29 6.72 -2.82
N THR A 24 4.24 7.05 -3.51
CA THR A 24 3.22 6.10 -3.96
C THR A 24 3.78 4.97 -4.83
N SER A 25 5.04 5.04 -5.23
CA SER A 25 5.77 4.03 -6.00
C SER A 25 6.37 2.89 -5.17
N ASP A 26 6.39 3.00 -3.84
CA ASP A 26 7.19 2.13 -2.98
C ASP A 26 6.42 1.06 -2.21
N ILE A 27 5.22 0.70 -2.63
CA ILE A 27 4.70 -0.59 -2.21
C ILE A 27 5.55 -1.62 -2.93
N PRO A 28 6.37 -2.39 -2.18
CA PRO A 28 7.18 -3.39 -2.81
C PRO A 28 6.28 -4.28 -3.65
N ALA A 29 6.72 -4.54 -4.88
CA ALA A 29 6.04 -5.50 -5.75
C ALA A 29 5.80 -6.86 -5.05
N ASN A 30 6.36 -7.06 -3.86
CA ASN A 30 6.27 -8.24 -3.00
C ASN A 30 5.10 -8.23 -2.02
N TYR A 31 4.33 -7.15 -1.96
CA TYR A 31 3.24 -7.07 -1.01
C TYR A 31 2.21 -8.17 -1.27
N ASN A 32 2.07 -9.06 -0.29
CA ASN A 32 1.06 -10.12 -0.23
C ASN A 32 1.06 -11.21 -1.33
N VAL A 33 2.21 -11.71 -1.75
CA VAL A 33 2.24 -12.98 -2.53
C VAL A 33 1.86 -14.16 -1.66
N TYR A 34 2.19 -14.12 -0.37
CA TYR A 34 1.96 -15.20 0.56
C TYR A 34 0.58 -15.08 1.21
N ARG A 35 -0.22 -16.14 1.09
CA ARG A 35 -1.53 -16.19 1.72
C ARG A 35 -1.95 -17.62 2.04
N VAL A 36 -2.04 -17.93 3.32
CA VAL A 36 -2.43 -19.23 3.86
C VAL A 36 -3.64 -19.17 4.77
N CYS A 37 -4.13 -17.95 5.09
CA CYS A 37 -5.27 -17.73 5.94
C CYS A 37 -6.24 -16.73 5.29
N GLU A 38 -7.54 -16.97 5.38
CA GLU A 38 -8.58 -16.05 4.86
C GLU A 38 -8.66 -14.78 5.70
N ASP A 39 -8.56 -14.93 7.01
CA ASP A 39 -8.59 -13.83 7.97
C ASP A 39 -7.17 -13.30 8.18
N ILE A 40 -6.97 -12.01 7.84
CA ILE A 40 -5.65 -11.36 7.93
C ILE A 40 -5.48 -10.64 9.29
N LYS A 41 -6.38 -10.88 10.23
CA LYS A 41 -6.23 -10.33 11.59
C LYS A 41 -4.98 -10.88 12.26
N THR A 42 -4.49 -10.11 13.23
CA THR A 42 -3.45 -10.57 14.17
C THR A 42 -3.66 -12.03 14.53
N PRO A 43 -2.60 -12.84 14.66
CA PRO A 43 -2.76 -14.26 14.91
C PRO A 43 -3.58 -14.46 16.19
N TYR A 44 -4.87 -14.64 16.02
CA TYR A 44 -5.73 -15.13 17.08
C TYR A 44 -5.54 -16.64 17.10
N PHE A 45 -4.70 -17.06 18.00
CA PHE A 45 -4.67 -18.45 18.37
C PHE A 45 -6.01 -18.79 19.02
N CYS A 46 -6.58 -19.91 18.67
CA CYS A 46 -7.72 -20.43 19.39
C CYS A 46 -7.30 -20.71 20.83
N SER A 47 -7.54 -19.76 21.70
CA SER A 47 -7.52 -20.03 23.14
C SER A 47 -8.84 -20.71 23.50
N PRO A 48 -8.85 -21.63 24.46
CA PRO A 48 -10.09 -22.22 24.93
C PRO A 48 -11.07 -21.12 25.32
N ASP A 49 -12.31 -21.15 24.84
CA ASP A 49 -13.32 -20.14 25.18
C ASP A 49 -13.88 -20.39 26.61
N TYR A 50 -13.03 -20.15 27.59
CA TYR A 50 -13.43 -20.23 28.99
C TYR A 50 -14.51 -19.20 29.37
N LYS A 51 -14.57 -18.06 28.68
CA LYS A 51 -15.51 -17.00 29.02
C LYS A 51 -16.93 -17.44 28.73
N GLN A 52 -17.20 -17.91 27.51
CA GLN A 52 -18.54 -18.36 27.13
C GLN A 52 -18.99 -19.53 27.99
N ARG A 53 -18.15 -20.54 28.14
CA ARG A 53 -18.45 -21.69 29.01
C ARG A 53 -18.69 -21.28 30.48
N ASN A 54 -17.95 -20.31 31.00
CA ASN A 54 -18.13 -19.83 32.37
C ASN A 54 -19.49 -19.11 32.53
N LEU A 55 -19.90 -18.30 31.54
CA LEU A 55 -21.21 -17.65 31.55
C LEU A 55 -22.35 -18.68 31.52
N GLU A 56 -22.23 -19.71 30.71
CA GLU A 56 -23.20 -20.80 30.62
C GLU A 56 -23.32 -21.58 31.93
N THR A 57 -22.17 -21.89 32.57
CA THR A 57 -22.19 -22.58 33.87
C THR A 57 -22.78 -21.72 35.00
N TRP A 58 -22.58 -20.39 34.98
CA TRP A 58 -23.27 -19.48 35.87
C TRP A 58 -24.77 -19.44 35.60
N GLN A 59 -25.17 -19.39 34.34
CA GLN A 59 -26.59 -19.39 33.97
C GLN A 59 -27.29 -20.69 34.41
N GLN A 60 -26.62 -21.83 34.23
CA GLN A 60 -27.10 -23.13 34.68
C GLN A 60 -27.31 -23.16 36.19
N GLU A 61 -26.32 -22.68 36.98
CA GLU A 61 -26.40 -22.61 38.44
C GLU A 61 -27.52 -21.73 38.92
N THR A 62 -27.83 -20.67 38.20
CA THR A 62 -28.94 -19.73 38.55
C THR A 62 -30.30 -20.12 37.97
N GLY A 63 -30.40 -21.27 37.29
CA GLY A 63 -31.68 -21.81 36.78
C GLY A 63 -32.13 -21.26 35.43
N TYR A 64 -31.25 -20.82 34.53
CA TYR A 64 -31.51 -20.35 33.17
C TYR A 64 -32.41 -19.13 33.00
N HIS A 65 -32.84 -18.48 34.08
CA HIS A 65 -33.72 -17.32 34.02
C HIS A 65 -33.02 -15.98 33.81
N ILE A 66 -31.70 -15.99 33.93
CA ILE A 66 -30.86 -14.81 33.87
C ILE A 66 -30.16 -14.73 32.49
N PRO A 67 -30.31 -13.63 31.74
CA PRO A 67 -29.61 -13.45 30.47
C PRO A 67 -28.07 -13.51 30.63
N LEU A 68 -27.36 -14.19 29.69
CA LEU A 68 -25.88 -14.26 29.71
C LEU A 68 -25.25 -12.88 29.77
N LYS A 69 -25.83 -11.88 29.09
CA LYS A 69 -25.35 -10.50 29.10
C LYS A 69 -25.35 -9.90 30.52
N ASP A 70 -26.36 -10.18 31.32
CA ASP A 70 -26.46 -9.67 32.68
C ASP A 70 -25.41 -10.33 33.61
N ILE A 71 -25.15 -11.63 33.37
CA ILE A 71 -24.06 -12.36 34.06
C ILE A 71 -22.69 -11.83 33.64
N GLU A 72 -22.50 -11.63 32.35
CA GLU A 72 -21.23 -11.10 31.81
C GLU A 72 -20.89 -9.73 32.41
N GLU A 73 -21.88 -8.83 32.47
CA GLU A 73 -21.70 -7.51 33.02
C GLU A 73 -21.20 -7.56 34.47
N VAL A 74 -21.79 -8.41 35.29
CA VAL A 74 -21.43 -8.54 36.72
C VAL A 74 -20.09 -9.30 36.86
N VAL A 75 -19.94 -10.45 36.19
CA VAL A 75 -18.77 -11.32 36.37
C VAL A 75 -17.49 -10.70 35.78
N TYR A 76 -17.57 -10.01 34.65
CA TYR A 76 -16.38 -9.56 33.91
C TYR A 76 -16.20 -8.04 33.86
N ARG A 77 -17.28 -7.22 33.96
CA ARG A 77 -17.19 -5.78 33.76
C ARG A 77 -17.23 -4.95 35.03
N TYR A 78 -17.88 -5.44 36.10
CA TYR A 78 -17.93 -4.71 37.37
C TYR A 78 -16.57 -4.76 38.07
N SER A 79 -16.09 -3.60 38.53
CA SER A 79 -15.01 -3.52 39.53
C SER A 79 -15.48 -4.05 40.88
N SER A 80 -14.54 -4.32 41.79
CA SER A 80 -14.86 -4.68 43.20
C SER A 80 -15.74 -3.61 43.85
N SER A 81 -15.39 -2.34 43.71
CA SER A 81 -16.16 -1.21 44.27
C SER A 81 -17.55 -1.10 43.69
N MET A 82 -17.70 -1.27 42.37
CA MET A 82 -19.01 -1.25 41.69
C MET A 82 -19.89 -2.43 42.17
N TYR A 83 -19.30 -3.62 42.27
CA TYR A 83 -19.99 -4.81 42.77
C TYR A 83 -20.52 -4.60 44.18
N GLU A 84 -19.65 -4.16 45.11
CA GLU A 84 -20.05 -3.89 46.51
C GLU A 84 -21.15 -2.77 46.60
N ALA A 85 -21.06 -1.74 45.80
CA ALA A 85 -22.07 -0.70 45.75
C ALA A 85 -23.42 -1.25 45.29
N CYS A 86 -23.46 -2.10 44.29
CA CYS A 86 -24.67 -2.77 43.82
C CYS A 86 -25.25 -3.74 44.84
N MET A 87 -24.41 -4.45 45.60
CA MET A 87 -24.89 -5.34 46.65
C MET A 87 -25.45 -4.60 47.86
N LYS A 88 -25.00 -3.37 48.15
CA LYS A 88 -25.56 -2.47 49.17
C LYS A 88 -26.81 -1.76 48.72
N LYS A 89 -26.87 -1.38 47.43
CA LYS A 89 -27.98 -0.63 46.82
C LYS A 89 -28.38 -1.24 45.47
N PRO A 90 -29.14 -2.35 45.46
CA PRO A 90 -29.47 -3.06 44.21
C PRO A 90 -30.24 -2.20 43.18
N GLN A 91 -30.86 -1.13 43.64
CA GLN A 91 -31.57 -0.18 42.77
C GLN A 91 -30.64 0.53 41.77
N MET A 92 -29.34 0.58 42.05
CA MET A 92 -28.36 1.15 41.10
C MET A 92 -28.25 0.37 39.78
N ALA A 93 -28.63 -0.91 39.77
CA ALA A 93 -28.59 -1.79 38.62
C ALA A 93 -29.92 -2.53 38.40
N GLN A 94 -31.05 -1.80 38.47
CA GLN A 94 -32.40 -2.37 38.37
C GLN A 94 -32.66 -3.19 37.10
N LYS A 95 -32.00 -2.88 36.00
CA LYS A 95 -32.16 -3.59 34.73
C LYS A 95 -31.37 -4.91 34.64
N ASN A 96 -30.39 -5.12 35.54
CA ASN A 96 -29.54 -6.32 35.52
C ASN A 96 -30.16 -7.40 36.43
N LYS A 97 -30.73 -8.45 35.83
CA LYS A 97 -31.41 -9.54 36.55
C LYS A 97 -30.45 -10.34 37.43
N PHE A 98 -29.16 -10.43 37.09
CA PHE A 98 -28.18 -11.13 37.89
C PHE A 98 -27.86 -10.36 39.20
N VAL A 99 -27.78 -9.02 39.13
CA VAL A 99 -27.65 -8.20 40.36
C VAL A 99 -28.87 -8.40 41.28
N GLN A 100 -30.08 -8.42 40.70
CA GLN A 100 -31.30 -8.64 41.50
C GLN A 100 -31.30 -10.03 42.18
N TYR A 101 -30.90 -11.07 41.41
CA TYR A 101 -30.76 -12.41 41.99
C TYR A 101 -29.74 -12.45 43.14
N LEU A 102 -28.55 -11.85 42.96
CA LEU A 102 -27.50 -11.82 44.00
C LEU A 102 -27.93 -11.02 45.26
N ALA A 103 -28.76 -9.97 45.09
CA ALA A 103 -29.11 -9.09 46.17
C ALA A 103 -30.27 -9.65 47.06
N ILE A 104 -31.25 -10.30 46.46
CA ILE A 104 -32.51 -10.69 47.14
C ILE A 104 -32.87 -12.17 46.94
N GLY A 105 -32.15 -12.94 46.15
CA GLY A 105 -32.42 -14.36 45.93
C GLY A 105 -32.20 -15.18 47.23
N LEU A 106 -33.07 -16.17 47.46
CA LEU A 106 -32.99 -17.04 48.66
C LEU A 106 -31.65 -17.83 48.71
N ASP A 107 -31.16 -18.27 47.56
CA ASP A 107 -29.94 -19.05 47.42
C ASP A 107 -28.69 -18.24 47.03
N SER A 108 -28.78 -16.92 47.18
CA SER A 108 -27.73 -16.00 46.70
C SER A 108 -26.50 -15.84 47.64
N ALA A 109 -26.55 -16.41 48.85
CA ALA A 109 -25.47 -16.23 49.83
C ALA A 109 -24.10 -16.73 49.34
N TYR A 110 -24.04 -17.91 48.71
CA TYR A 110 -22.83 -18.50 48.20
C TYR A 110 -22.24 -17.77 46.99
N PRO A 111 -23.02 -17.54 45.92
CA PRO A 111 -22.55 -16.76 44.74
C PRO A 111 -22.13 -15.35 45.13
N LYS A 112 -22.82 -14.68 46.03
CA LYS A 112 -22.51 -13.33 46.50
C LYS A 112 -21.14 -13.27 47.20
N LYS A 113 -20.85 -14.19 48.12
CA LYS A 113 -19.55 -14.26 48.82
C LYS A 113 -18.43 -14.63 47.87
N LEU A 114 -18.65 -15.61 46.97
CA LEU A 114 -17.66 -16.04 45.98
C LEU A 114 -17.30 -14.88 45.02
N LEU A 115 -18.28 -14.17 44.48
CA LEU A 115 -18.03 -13.06 43.54
C LEU A 115 -17.36 -11.88 44.23
N SER A 116 -17.74 -11.53 45.48
CA SER A 116 -17.05 -10.48 46.24
C SER A 116 -15.57 -10.80 46.41
N LEU A 117 -15.24 -12.03 46.79
CA LEU A 117 -13.84 -12.49 46.86
C LEU A 117 -13.16 -12.46 45.50
N ALA A 118 -13.78 -13.01 44.46
CA ALA A 118 -13.18 -13.09 43.13
C ALA A 118 -12.86 -11.70 42.51
N LYS A 119 -13.70 -10.69 42.79
CA LYS A 119 -13.46 -9.30 42.38
C LYS A 119 -12.27 -8.67 43.09
N ARG A 120 -12.13 -8.89 44.39
CA ARG A 120 -10.98 -8.40 45.15
C ARG A 120 -9.68 -9.11 44.79
N VAL A 121 -9.74 -10.41 44.48
CA VAL A 121 -8.59 -11.15 43.91
C VAL A 121 -8.17 -10.59 42.58
N GLU A 122 -9.12 -10.28 41.69
CA GLU A 122 -8.83 -9.67 40.37
C GLU A 122 -8.16 -8.29 40.51
N GLU A 123 -8.73 -7.43 41.37
CA GLU A 123 -8.17 -6.11 41.66
C GLU A 123 -6.75 -6.18 42.26
N ALA A 124 -6.51 -7.04 43.25
CA ALA A 124 -5.19 -7.23 43.84
C ALA A 124 -4.13 -7.76 42.84
N ARG A 125 -4.58 -8.51 41.82
CA ARG A 125 -3.70 -9.02 40.77
C ARG A 125 -3.46 -8.00 39.65
N SER A 126 -4.47 -7.22 39.26
CA SER A 126 -4.40 -6.26 38.15
C SER A 126 -3.50 -5.05 38.45
N SER A 127 -3.37 -4.68 39.71
CA SER A 127 -2.45 -3.61 40.17
C SER A 127 -0.97 -3.84 39.80
N LYS A 128 -0.63 -5.05 39.32
CA LYS A 128 0.72 -5.38 38.84
C LYS A 128 1.03 -4.88 37.42
N ASN A 129 0.01 -4.67 36.59
CA ASN A 129 0.16 -4.46 35.14
C ASN A 129 -0.05 -3.02 34.70
N ASP A 130 -0.31 -2.08 35.63
CA ASP A 130 -0.39 -0.66 35.30
C ASP A 130 1.02 -0.04 35.29
N PRO A 131 1.58 0.35 34.14
CA PRO A 131 2.91 0.98 34.06
C PRO A 131 2.98 2.34 34.75
N TRP A 132 1.83 2.95 35.09
CA TRP A 132 1.70 4.22 35.80
C TRP A 132 1.41 4.04 37.30
N TYR A 133 1.19 2.80 37.75
CA TYR A 133 0.98 2.48 39.15
C TYR A 133 2.33 2.36 39.84
N TYR A 134 2.68 3.32 40.69
CA TYR A 134 3.77 3.20 41.67
C TYR A 134 3.32 2.17 42.72
N PRO A 135 3.88 0.98 42.79
CA PRO A 135 3.48 0.02 43.82
C PRO A 135 3.84 0.61 45.19
N SER A 136 2.82 0.79 46.04
CA SER A 136 3.03 0.52 47.49
C SER A 136 3.87 -0.74 47.58
N SER A 137 4.83 -0.80 48.43
CA SER A 137 5.91 -1.76 48.45
C SER A 137 5.48 -3.19 48.06
N ARG A 138 6.35 -3.97 47.40
CA ARG A 138 6.12 -5.39 47.05
C ARG A 138 5.60 -6.18 48.28
N GLU A 139 5.97 -5.75 49.45
CA GLU A 139 5.59 -6.27 50.75
C GLU A 139 4.10 -6.06 51.09
N ASP A 140 3.56 -4.85 50.87
CA ASP A 140 2.15 -4.54 51.11
C ASP A 140 1.22 -5.34 50.18
N ARG A 141 1.66 -5.58 48.96
CA ARG A 141 0.90 -6.35 47.99
C ARG A 141 0.86 -7.82 48.36
N ASN A 142 2.00 -8.42 48.71
CA ASN A 142 2.05 -9.82 49.13
C ASN A 142 1.21 -10.03 50.39
N THR A 143 1.24 -9.09 51.35
CA THR A 143 0.37 -9.11 52.54
C THR A 143 -1.12 -9.13 52.14
N THR A 144 -1.52 -8.32 51.16
CA THR A 144 -2.92 -8.32 50.66
C THR A 144 -3.30 -9.66 50.04
N LEU A 145 -2.43 -10.25 49.21
CA LEU A 145 -2.67 -11.54 48.58
C LEU A 145 -2.74 -12.68 49.60
N ASP A 146 -1.89 -12.67 50.64
CA ASP A 146 -1.93 -13.64 51.74
C ASP A 146 -3.19 -13.53 52.58
N LEU A 147 -3.67 -12.30 52.87
CA LEU A 147 -4.95 -12.10 53.55
C LEU A 147 -6.14 -12.65 52.74
N LEU A 148 -6.14 -12.43 51.40
CA LEU A 148 -7.15 -13.01 50.51
C LEU A 148 -7.06 -14.54 50.48
N LEU A 149 -5.86 -15.12 50.54
CA LEU A 149 -5.67 -16.57 50.62
C LEU A 149 -6.26 -17.15 51.90
N CYS A 150 -6.02 -16.51 53.05
CA CYS A 150 -6.67 -16.87 54.30
C CYS A 150 -8.20 -16.79 54.27
N GLU A 151 -8.74 -15.85 53.49
CA GLU A 151 -10.18 -15.75 53.28
C GLU A 151 -10.73 -16.89 52.41
N VAL A 152 -9.98 -17.29 51.38
CA VAL A 152 -10.29 -18.51 50.60
C VAL A 152 -10.42 -19.71 51.51
N ASP A 153 -9.47 -19.91 52.45
CA ASP A 153 -9.51 -21.04 53.40
C ASP A 153 -10.76 -21.04 54.27
N LYS A 154 -11.14 -19.86 54.78
CA LYS A 154 -12.39 -19.70 55.58
C LYS A 154 -13.64 -19.98 54.77
N LEU A 155 -13.69 -19.45 53.52
CA LEU A 155 -14.85 -19.67 52.67
C LEU A 155 -14.91 -21.12 52.15
N GLU A 156 -13.80 -21.79 51.91
CA GLU A 156 -13.78 -23.19 51.53
C GLU A 156 -14.40 -24.05 52.66
N LYS A 157 -13.95 -23.87 53.88
CA LYS A 157 -14.50 -24.58 55.01
C LYS A 157 -16.01 -24.36 55.10
N TYR A 158 -16.45 -23.11 55.01
CA TYR A 158 -17.88 -22.77 55.05
C TYR A 158 -18.68 -23.42 53.92
N PHE A 159 -18.13 -23.42 52.68
CA PHE A 159 -18.85 -24.01 51.54
C PHE A 159 -18.83 -25.55 51.58
N VAL A 160 -17.75 -26.17 52.01
CA VAL A 160 -17.71 -27.63 52.14
C VAL A 160 -18.71 -28.13 53.16
N GLU A 161 -18.79 -27.46 54.31
CA GLU A 161 -19.75 -27.82 55.38
C GLU A 161 -21.24 -27.64 54.96
N ASN A 162 -21.56 -26.69 54.05
CA ASN A 162 -22.95 -26.36 53.69
C ASN A 162 -23.41 -26.92 52.35
N VAL A 163 -22.52 -27.02 51.33
CA VAL A 163 -22.87 -27.44 49.96
C VAL A 163 -22.00 -28.57 49.40
N GLY A 164 -21.06 -29.07 50.17
CA GLY A 164 -20.19 -30.20 49.84
C GLY A 164 -18.95 -29.80 49.04
N ASP A 165 -17.88 -30.66 49.15
CA ASP A 165 -16.55 -30.40 48.58
C ASP A 165 -16.54 -30.38 47.04
N ASN A 166 -17.43 -31.09 46.40
CA ASN A 166 -17.51 -31.16 44.93
C ASN A 166 -18.49 -30.12 44.31
N SER A 167 -18.90 -29.10 45.09
CA SER A 167 -19.87 -28.10 44.64
C SER A 167 -19.29 -27.11 43.62
N PHE A 168 -20.18 -26.48 42.85
CA PHE A 168 -19.89 -25.39 41.93
C PHE A 168 -19.02 -24.29 42.61
N TYR A 169 -19.33 -23.93 43.86
CA TYR A 169 -18.69 -22.85 44.59
C TYR A 169 -17.30 -23.23 45.07
N VAL A 170 -17.11 -24.43 45.59
CA VAL A 170 -15.79 -24.93 46.04
C VAL A 170 -14.82 -25.03 44.88
N LYS A 171 -15.24 -25.56 43.75
CA LYS A 171 -14.38 -25.62 42.54
C LYS A 171 -13.90 -24.24 42.11
N ARG A 172 -14.77 -23.22 42.14
CA ARG A 172 -14.40 -21.84 41.82
C ARG A 172 -13.49 -21.20 42.87
N LEU A 173 -13.63 -21.57 44.13
CA LEU A 173 -12.68 -21.13 45.17
C LEU A 173 -11.28 -21.70 44.93
N GLN A 174 -11.15 -22.95 44.46
CA GLN A 174 -9.84 -23.50 44.12
C GLN A 174 -9.19 -22.72 42.98
N LEU A 175 -9.96 -22.24 42.01
CA LEU A 175 -9.43 -21.33 40.98
C LEU A 175 -8.89 -20.03 41.59
N GLN A 176 -9.61 -19.41 42.56
CA GLN A 176 -9.09 -18.21 43.24
C GLN A 176 -7.85 -18.53 44.06
N ARG A 177 -7.80 -19.67 44.71
CA ARG A 177 -6.60 -20.17 45.45
C ARG A 177 -5.39 -20.24 44.52
N VAL A 178 -5.50 -20.94 43.40
CA VAL A 178 -4.40 -21.07 42.43
C VAL A 178 -3.97 -19.72 41.90
N ARG A 179 -4.92 -18.80 41.58
CA ARG A 179 -4.61 -17.44 41.14
C ARG A 179 -3.78 -16.66 42.17
N LEU A 180 -4.09 -16.79 43.46
CA LEU A 180 -3.37 -16.14 44.54
C LEU A 180 -1.98 -16.76 44.74
N LEU A 181 -1.90 -18.09 44.83
CA LEU A 181 -0.62 -18.83 44.98
C LEU A 181 0.33 -18.50 43.83
N PHE A 182 -0.18 -18.49 42.62
CA PHE A 182 0.59 -18.14 41.41
C PHE A 182 1.12 -16.70 41.47
N SER A 183 0.28 -15.75 41.90
CA SER A 183 0.67 -14.35 42.07
C SER A 183 1.66 -14.09 43.15
N LEU A 184 1.67 -14.93 44.20
CA LEU A 184 2.67 -14.94 45.27
C LEU A 184 3.99 -15.63 44.87
N GLY A 185 4.06 -16.26 43.71
CA GLY A 185 5.22 -17.05 43.26
C GLY A 185 5.32 -18.43 43.92
N ARG A 186 4.26 -18.89 44.62
CA ARG A 186 4.16 -20.18 45.29
C ARG A 186 3.79 -21.29 44.27
N TYR A 187 4.65 -21.48 43.27
CA TYR A 187 4.36 -22.39 42.14
C TYR A 187 4.31 -23.85 42.56
N ALA A 188 5.12 -24.26 43.53
CA ALA A 188 5.10 -25.61 44.07
C ALA A 188 3.75 -25.96 44.72
N ASP A 189 3.17 -24.99 45.45
CA ASP A 189 1.88 -25.18 46.11
C ASP A 189 0.73 -25.25 45.10
N CYS A 190 0.86 -24.55 43.95
CA CYS A 190 -0.09 -24.71 42.85
C CYS A 190 -0.07 -26.16 42.31
N ILE A 191 1.12 -26.73 42.12
CA ILE A 191 1.28 -28.09 41.61
C ILE A 191 0.76 -29.10 42.63
N GLU A 192 1.08 -28.91 43.91
CA GLU A 192 0.58 -29.77 44.99
C GLU A 192 -0.96 -29.79 45.02
N LEU A 193 -1.61 -28.64 44.94
CA LEU A 193 -3.07 -28.57 44.87
C LEU A 193 -3.63 -29.30 43.64
N TRP A 194 -2.95 -29.20 42.51
CA TRP A 194 -3.32 -29.93 41.29
C TRP A 194 -3.23 -31.44 41.49
N GLU A 195 -2.11 -31.92 41.94
CA GLU A 195 -1.84 -33.34 42.09
C GLU A 195 -2.73 -34.01 43.18
N ASN A 196 -2.97 -33.32 44.29
CA ASN A 196 -3.76 -33.86 45.38
C ASN A 196 -5.27 -33.75 45.21
N LYS A 197 -5.77 -32.77 44.43
CA LYS A 197 -7.22 -32.48 44.38
C LYS A 197 -7.75 -32.31 42.95
N VAL A 198 -7.27 -31.32 42.19
CA VAL A 198 -7.92 -30.84 41.00
C VAL A 198 -7.80 -31.80 39.80
N GLN A 199 -6.68 -32.51 39.63
CA GLN A 199 -6.47 -33.48 38.55
C GLN A 199 -7.49 -34.64 38.57
N HIS A 200 -8.08 -34.92 39.73
CA HIS A 200 -9.06 -35.99 39.93
C HIS A 200 -10.51 -35.57 39.61
N TRP A 201 -10.76 -34.29 39.29
CA TRP A 201 -12.05 -33.85 38.83
C TRP A 201 -12.34 -34.36 37.41
N ASP A 202 -13.63 -34.30 36.99
CA ASP A 202 -14.01 -34.69 35.66
C ASP A 202 -13.17 -33.93 34.60
N ALA A 203 -12.79 -34.61 33.53
CA ALA A 203 -11.92 -34.05 32.49
C ALA A 203 -12.60 -32.86 31.78
N ASN A 204 -13.92 -32.81 31.71
CA ASN A 204 -14.71 -31.75 31.09
C ASN A 204 -15.03 -30.60 32.05
N GLU A 205 -14.61 -30.70 33.33
CA GLU A 205 -14.86 -29.64 34.32
C GLU A 205 -14.12 -28.36 33.92
N LEU A 206 -14.89 -27.28 33.82
CA LEU A 206 -14.34 -25.98 33.40
C LEU A 206 -13.24 -25.47 34.33
N MET A 207 -13.45 -25.56 35.63
CA MET A 207 -12.48 -25.06 36.62
C MET A 207 -11.18 -25.89 36.58
N ARG A 208 -11.27 -27.19 36.31
CA ARG A 208 -10.11 -28.05 36.10
C ARG A 208 -9.28 -27.56 34.88
N SER A 209 -9.95 -27.25 33.76
CA SER A 209 -9.28 -26.74 32.56
C SER A 209 -8.61 -25.39 32.85
N MET A 210 -9.33 -24.45 33.48
CA MET A 210 -8.79 -23.12 33.81
C MET A 210 -7.60 -23.21 34.81
N ILE A 211 -7.65 -24.10 35.78
CA ILE A 211 -6.55 -24.30 36.72
C ILE A 211 -5.34 -24.92 36.04
N LYS A 212 -5.55 -25.85 35.12
CA LYS A 212 -4.46 -26.54 34.37
C LYS A 212 -3.58 -25.54 33.59
N ASP A 213 -4.11 -24.43 33.11
CA ASP A 213 -3.30 -23.36 32.50
C ASP A 213 -2.36 -22.70 33.50
N TYR A 214 -2.81 -22.45 34.73
CA TYR A 214 -1.92 -21.96 35.78
C TYR A 214 -0.86 -22.97 36.17
N ILE A 215 -1.16 -24.28 36.14
CA ILE A 215 -0.20 -25.34 36.39
C ILE A 215 0.88 -25.38 35.31
N ALA A 216 0.49 -25.21 34.01
CA ALA A 216 1.45 -25.04 32.93
C ALA A 216 2.43 -23.90 33.21
N GLY A 217 1.89 -22.71 33.58
CA GLY A 217 2.70 -21.56 33.97
C GLY A 217 3.58 -21.81 35.21
N ALA A 218 3.07 -22.54 36.20
CA ALA A 218 3.85 -22.90 37.40
C ALA A 218 5.06 -23.80 37.03
N TYR A 219 4.87 -24.81 36.20
CA TYR A 219 5.99 -25.63 35.68
C TYR A 219 6.98 -24.79 34.86
N GLN A 220 6.50 -23.84 34.06
CA GLN A 220 7.34 -22.92 33.30
C GLN A 220 8.24 -22.08 34.25
N HIS A 221 7.67 -21.48 35.29
CA HIS A 221 8.41 -20.69 36.28
C HIS A 221 9.42 -21.50 37.10
N LEU A 222 9.16 -22.78 37.26
CA LEU A 222 10.08 -23.71 37.92
C LEU A 222 11.16 -24.30 36.99
N GLY A 223 11.23 -23.83 35.74
CA GLY A 223 12.19 -24.30 34.74
C GLY A 223 11.90 -25.69 34.17
N LYS A 224 10.72 -26.27 34.45
CA LYS A 224 10.29 -27.59 33.93
C LYS A 224 9.61 -27.43 32.56
N GLU A 225 10.35 -26.91 31.59
CA GLU A 225 9.83 -26.45 30.29
C GLU A 225 9.08 -27.54 29.50
N THR A 226 9.63 -28.75 29.44
CA THR A 226 9.01 -29.85 28.69
C THR A 226 7.62 -30.19 29.22
N ILE A 227 7.45 -30.18 30.55
CA ILE A 227 6.16 -30.44 31.18
C ILE A 227 5.20 -29.29 30.93
N ALA A 228 5.67 -28.05 31.07
CA ALA A 228 4.85 -26.86 30.82
C ALA A 228 4.31 -26.85 29.40
N ARG A 229 5.16 -27.11 28.40
CA ARG A 229 4.78 -27.20 26.97
C ARG A 229 3.71 -28.25 26.74
N GLN A 230 3.87 -29.47 27.30
CA GLN A 230 2.86 -30.50 27.15
C GLN A 230 1.51 -30.10 27.74
N TYR A 231 1.52 -29.41 28.90
CA TYR A 231 0.27 -28.90 29.49
C TYR A 231 -0.41 -27.83 28.60
N TYR A 232 0.33 -26.89 28.01
CA TYR A 232 -0.22 -25.91 27.11
C TYR A 232 -0.79 -26.54 25.81
N LEU A 233 -0.08 -27.52 25.26
CA LEU A 233 -0.53 -28.27 24.08
C LEU A 233 -1.84 -29.04 24.37
N ASP A 234 -1.88 -29.79 25.48
CA ASP A 234 -3.06 -30.56 25.88
C ASP A 234 -4.29 -29.70 26.15
N GLN A 235 -4.09 -28.45 26.56
CA GLN A 235 -5.19 -27.50 26.78
C GLN A 235 -5.60 -26.73 25.52
N GLY A 236 -4.83 -26.80 24.45
CA GLY A 236 -5.03 -25.94 23.29
C GLY A 236 -4.72 -24.46 23.56
N ASN A 237 -3.89 -24.16 24.58
CA ASN A 237 -3.45 -22.80 24.88
C ASN A 237 -2.26 -22.40 23.99
N TYR A 238 -2.52 -22.40 22.69
CA TYR A 238 -1.49 -22.14 21.67
C TYR A 238 -0.99 -20.69 21.69
N GLN A 239 -1.82 -19.72 22.13
CA GLN A 239 -1.40 -18.34 22.29
C GLN A 239 -0.21 -18.19 23.24
N THR A 240 -0.33 -18.72 24.46
CA THR A 240 0.75 -18.65 25.46
C THR A 240 2.00 -19.38 24.99
N LEU A 241 1.84 -20.53 24.35
CA LEU A 241 2.96 -21.33 23.84
C LEU A 241 3.69 -20.59 22.70
N ALA A 242 2.97 -19.97 21.80
CA ALA A 242 3.53 -19.19 20.71
C ALA A 242 4.27 -17.95 21.21
N GLU A 243 3.65 -17.18 22.12
CA GLU A 243 4.28 -16.01 22.73
C GLU A 243 5.57 -16.39 23.48
N TRP A 244 5.55 -17.51 24.19
CA TRP A 244 6.73 -18.00 24.88
C TRP A 244 7.83 -18.42 23.89
N SER A 245 7.52 -19.11 22.82
CA SER A 245 8.49 -19.45 21.76
C SER A 245 9.06 -18.19 21.11
N SER A 246 8.21 -17.26 20.70
CA SER A 246 8.63 -16.04 20.00
C SER A 246 9.45 -15.07 20.87
N SER A 247 9.24 -15.06 22.20
CA SER A 247 10.02 -14.22 23.10
C SER A 247 11.52 -14.54 23.12
N ARG A 248 11.91 -15.72 22.66
CA ARG A 248 13.30 -16.18 22.59
C ARG A 248 13.96 -15.96 21.23
N THR A 249 13.19 -16.09 20.14
CA THR A 249 13.70 -16.10 18.78
C THR A 249 13.27 -14.88 17.97
N GLY A 250 12.32 -14.08 18.47
CA GLY A 250 11.75 -12.94 17.76
C GLY A 250 10.74 -13.31 16.66
N ASN A 251 10.55 -14.61 16.37
CA ASN A 251 9.59 -15.12 15.40
C ASN A 251 8.93 -16.42 15.90
N TYR A 252 7.98 -16.94 15.14
CA TYR A 252 7.21 -18.13 15.53
C TYR A 252 7.67 -19.45 14.86
N ALA A 253 8.81 -19.49 14.18
CA ALA A 253 9.27 -20.70 13.47
C ALA A 253 9.42 -21.91 14.40
N ALA A 254 10.01 -21.71 15.58
CA ALA A 254 10.16 -22.76 16.59
C ALA A 254 8.80 -23.31 17.08
N PHE A 255 7.81 -22.42 17.24
CA PHE A 255 6.44 -22.82 17.58
C PHE A 255 5.79 -23.65 16.47
N VAL A 256 5.96 -23.27 15.21
CA VAL A 256 5.44 -24.05 14.07
C VAL A 256 6.00 -25.45 14.05
N ARG A 257 7.30 -25.61 14.30
CA ARG A 257 7.93 -26.92 14.39
C ARG A 257 7.37 -27.75 15.56
N GLU A 258 7.24 -27.15 16.73
CA GLU A 258 6.68 -27.81 17.90
C GLU A 258 5.24 -28.28 17.69
N MET A 259 4.41 -27.44 17.09
CA MET A 259 3.05 -27.79 16.75
C MET A 259 2.97 -28.95 15.75
N TYR A 260 3.85 -28.94 14.73
CA TYR A 260 3.92 -30.04 13.76
C TYR A 260 4.38 -31.36 14.40
N ASP A 261 5.33 -31.31 15.35
CA ASP A 261 5.79 -32.50 16.06
C ASP A 261 4.71 -33.09 16.98
N PHE A 262 3.90 -32.22 17.59
CA PHE A 262 2.76 -32.62 18.42
C PHE A 262 1.58 -33.14 17.59
N ASN A 263 1.18 -32.38 16.56
CA ASN A 263 0.11 -32.74 15.65
C ASN A 263 0.51 -32.39 14.19
N PRO A 264 0.92 -33.35 13.36
CA PRO A 264 1.31 -33.07 11.99
C PRO A 264 0.23 -32.41 11.11
N ASP A 265 -1.05 -32.58 11.48
CA ASP A 265 -2.20 -31.99 10.79
C ASP A 265 -2.62 -30.64 11.42
N CYS A 266 -1.69 -29.86 11.96
CA CYS A 266 -1.92 -28.58 12.65
C CYS A 266 -2.09 -27.38 11.72
N ALA A 267 -2.27 -27.55 10.42
CA ALA A 267 -2.28 -26.49 9.42
C ALA A 267 -3.22 -25.32 9.77
N GLU A 268 -4.43 -25.59 10.24
CA GLU A 268 -5.40 -24.55 10.62
C GLU A 268 -4.93 -23.69 11.81
N ILE A 269 -4.21 -24.33 12.75
CA ILE A 269 -3.70 -23.65 13.96
C ILE A 269 -2.53 -22.76 13.61
N ILE A 270 -1.64 -23.19 12.72
CA ILE A 270 -0.40 -22.47 12.40
C ILE A 270 -0.54 -21.50 11.24
N ALA A 271 -1.56 -21.61 10.40
CA ALA A 271 -1.75 -20.73 9.25
C ALA A 271 -1.78 -19.24 9.62
N PRO A 272 -2.47 -18.79 10.69
CA PRO A 272 -2.44 -17.39 11.12
C PRO A 272 -1.03 -16.91 11.51
N VAL A 273 -0.22 -17.77 12.09
CA VAL A 273 1.16 -17.47 12.51
C VAL A 273 2.07 -17.34 11.30
N LEU A 274 1.99 -18.29 10.37
CA LEU A 274 2.73 -18.23 9.11
C LEU A 274 2.35 -16.97 8.32
N GLN A 275 1.05 -16.66 8.26
CA GLN A 275 0.56 -15.45 7.59
C GLN A 275 1.13 -14.19 8.24
N TYR A 276 1.13 -14.12 9.56
CA TYR A 276 1.59 -12.96 10.32
C TYR A 276 3.08 -12.68 10.09
N ASP A 277 3.95 -13.69 10.21
CA ASP A 277 5.39 -13.51 10.06
C ASP A 277 5.84 -13.39 8.59
N LEU A 278 5.19 -14.08 7.67
CA LEU A 278 5.65 -14.20 6.29
C LEU A 278 4.89 -13.30 5.29
N CYS A 279 3.81 -12.64 5.70
CA CYS A 279 3.08 -11.70 4.85
C CYS A 279 3.55 -10.25 5.01
N ASP A 280 4.12 -9.88 6.16
CA ASP A 280 4.51 -8.52 6.46
C ASP A 280 5.96 -8.24 6.01
N TYR A 281 6.10 -7.35 5.05
CA TYR A 281 7.40 -6.92 4.52
C TYR A 281 8.38 -6.45 5.61
N TYR A 282 7.87 -5.73 6.62
CA TYR A 282 8.71 -5.20 7.70
C TYR A 282 9.16 -6.24 8.73
N ARG A 283 8.52 -7.41 8.74
CA ARG A 283 8.88 -8.53 9.61
C ARG A 283 9.80 -9.54 8.94
N GLN A 284 9.89 -9.53 7.62
CA GLN A 284 10.73 -10.45 6.84
C GLN A 284 12.20 -10.01 6.89
N SER A 285 12.93 -10.41 7.91
CA SER A 285 14.39 -10.39 7.88
C SER A 285 14.95 -11.66 7.23
N ALA A 286 16.20 -11.61 6.79
CA ALA A 286 16.89 -12.81 6.28
C ALA A 286 16.93 -13.94 7.32
N GLU A 287 17.01 -13.60 8.60
CA GLU A 287 17.00 -14.54 9.72
C GLU A 287 15.63 -15.22 9.84
N VAL A 288 14.54 -14.47 9.85
CA VAL A 288 13.17 -15.01 9.88
C VAL A 288 12.93 -15.97 8.70
N LEU A 289 13.31 -15.56 7.48
CA LEU A 289 13.17 -16.42 6.31
C LEU A 289 13.98 -17.72 6.43
N SER A 290 15.21 -17.64 6.98
CA SER A 290 16.08 -18.80 7.22
C SER A 290 15.48 -19.76 8.24
N ASP A 291 15.00 -19.25 9.38
CA ASP A 291 14.42 -20.07 10.44
C ASP A 291 13.19 -20.84 9.94
N TYR A 292 12.28 -20.15 9.24
CA TYR A 292 11.13 -20.80 8.63
C TYR A 292 11.52 -21.81 7.55
N TYR A 293 12.54 -21.50 6.76
CA TYR A 293 13.02 -22.42 5.73
C TYR A 293 13.57 -23.71 6.33
N GLU A 294 14.34 -23.65 7.39
CA GLU A 294 14.82 -24.84 8.12
C GLU A 294 13.65 -25.70 8.66
N VAL A 295 12.65 -25.05 9.22
CA VAL A 295 11.43 -25.74 9.70
C VAL A 295 10.70 -26.41 8.53
N MET A 296 10.53 -25.70 7.39
CA MET A 296 9.91 -26.29 6.20
C MET A 296 10.70 -27.49 5.65
N GLN A 297 12.04 -27.39 5.60
CA GLN A 297 12.89 -28.54 5.18
C GLN A 297 12.73 -29.75 6.10
N TYR A 298 12.62 -29.52 7.41
CA TYR A 298 12.33 -30.58 8.36
C TYR A 298 10.96 -31.24 8.10
N ILE A 299 9.92 -30.43 7.94
CA ILE A 299 8.55 -30.92 7.71
C ILE A 299 8.46 -31.67 6.39
N LEU A 300 9.03 -31.15 5.31
CA LEU A 300 9.02 -31.80 4.00
C LEU A 300 9.79 -33.11 3.98
N ARG A 301 10.85 -33.24 4.79
CA ARG A 301 11.62 -34.48 4.93
C ARG A 301 10.89 -35.53 5.75
N THR A 302 10.23 -35.14 6.84
CA THR A 302 9.51 -36.09 7.71
C THR A 302 8.17 -36.53 7.15
N HIS A 303 7.49 -35.67 6.38
CA HIS A 303 6.28 -35.96 5.59
C HIS A 303 5.17 -36.67 6.38
N ARG A 304 4.86 -36.14 7.58
CA ARG A 304 3.90 -36.77 8.50
C ARG A 304 2.47 -36.24 8.39
N SER A 305 2.27 -35.08 7.78
CA SER A 305 0.94 -34.48 7.58
C SER A 305 0.18 -35.17 6.45
N ARG A 306 -1.13 -35.34 6.59
CA ARG A 306 -2.01 -35.88 5.55
C ARG A 306 -2.16 -34.92 4.36
N ASP A 307 -2.22 -33.60 4.63
CA ASP A 307 -2.21 -32.57 3.61
C ASP A 307 -0.89 -31.78 3.67
N MET A 308 -0.07 -31.97 2.67
CA MET A 308 1.24 -31.32 2.55
C MET A 308 1.18 -29.98 1.79
N SER A 309 0.02 -29.53 1.36
CA SER A 309 -0.16 -28.37 0.47
C SER A 309 0.39 -27.08 1.06
N ILE A 310 0.01 -26.76 2.30
CA ILE A 310 0.47 -25.55 2.99
C ILE A 310 2.00 -25.55 3.17
N TRP A 311 2.58 -26.69 3.44
CA TRP A 311 4.01 -26.83 3.67
C TRP A 311 4.81 -26.65 2.37
N TYR A 312 4.39 -27.28 1.27
CA TYR A 312 5.00 -27.05 -0.04
C TYR A 312 4.79 -25.62 -0.54
N TYR A 313 3.62 -25.03 -0.31
CA TYR A 313 3.33 -23.66 -0.67
C TYR A 313 4.24 -22.69 0.09
N THR A 314 4.37 -22.87 1.41
CA THR A 314 5.25 -22.05 2.25
C THR A 314 6.72 -22.23 1.87
N ALA A 315 7.17 -23.46 1.62
CA ALA A 315 8.54 -23.73 1.20
C ALA A 315 8.85 -23.06 -0.15
N ALA A 316 7.95 -23.16 -1.13
CA ALA A 316 8.13 -22.50 -2.43
C ALA A 316 8.21 -20.98 -2.31
N TYR A 317 7.36 -20.39 -1.46
CA TYR A 317 7.42 -18.95 -1.19
C TYR A 317 8.77 -18.53 -0.58
N LEU A 318 9.27 -19.26 0.41
CA LEU A 318 10.56 -19.00 1.06
C LEU A 318 11.73 -19.17 0.06
N GLU A 319 11.71 -20.23 -0.75
CA GLU A 319 12.71 -20.49 -1.79
C GLU A 319 12.80 -19.33 -2.78
N ASP A 320 11.65 -18.79 -3.21
CA ASP A 320 11.64 -17.62 -4.11
C ASP A 320 12.21 -16.36 -3.45
N ASN A 321 11.85 -16.09 -2.19
CA ASN A 321 12.38 -14.93 -1.46
C ASN A 321 13.89 -15.04 -1.17
N MET A 322 14.42 -16.25 -1.09
CA MET A 322 15.85 -16.52 -0.96
C MET A 322 16.60 -16.53 -2.33
N GLY A 323 15.92 -16.22 -3.43
CA GLY A 323 16.49 -16.17 -4.78
C GLY A 323 16.51 -17.49 -5.54
N TYR A 324 15.91 -18.56 -4.99
CA TYR A 324 15.86 -19.89 -5.62
C TYR A 324 14.58 -20.12 -6.43
N SER A 325 14.21 -19.17 -7.31
CA SER A 325 12.92 -19.19 -8.04
C SER A 325 12.68 -20.45 -8.87
N TYR A 326 13.73 -21.01 -9.51
CA TYR A 326 13.59 -22.28 -10.25
C TYR A 326 13.25 -23.47 -9.33
N LYS A 327 13.86 -23.55 -8.15
CA LYS A 327 13.54 -24.52 -7.14
C LYS A 327 12.12 -24.35 -6.62
N ALA A 328 11.75 -23.10 -6.32
CA ALA A 328 10.40 -22.74 -5.89
C ALA A 328 9.34 -23.17 -6.89
N ALA A 329 9.58 -22.99 -8.20
CA ALA A 329 8.70 -23.44 -9.27
C ALA A 329 8.54 -24.98 -9.34
N GLN A 330 9.55 -25.73 -8.92
CA GLN A 330 9.45 -27.20 -8.79
C GLN A 330 8.70 -27.60 -7.51
N THR A 331 8.97 -26.89 -6.40
CA THR A 331 8.36 -27.16 -5.09
C THR A 331 6.86 -26.90 -5.11
N ILE A 332 6.41 -25.78 -5.71
CA ILE A 332 4.97 -25.44 -5.77
C ILE A 332 4.13 -26.47 -6.55
N ARG A 333 4.70 -27.15 -7.55
CA ARG A 333 4.01 -28.19 -8.30
C ARG A 333 3.65 -29.39 -7.44
N ARG A 334 4.40 -29.64 -6.35
CA ARG A 334 4.08 -30.71 -5.38
C ARG A 334 2.90 -30.32 -4.48
N ALA A 335 2.67 -29.02 -4.25
CA ALA A 335 1.55 -28.54 -3.47
C ALA A 335 0.18 -28.81 -4.12
N THR A 336 0.12 -28.94 -5.45
CA THR A 336 -1.14 -29.12 -6.20
C THR A 336 -1.80 -30.47 -6.00
N CYS A 337 -1.09 -31.46 -5.44
CA CYS A 337 -1.55 -32.86 -5.36
C CYS A 337 -2.37 -33.13 -4.08
N GLY A 338 -2.47 -32.21 -3.13
CA GLY A 338 -3.06 -32.50 -1.83
C GLY A 338 -4.01 -31.46 -1.25
N ALA A 339 -4.13 -30.28 -1.89
CA ALA A 339 -4.93 -29.18 -1.35
C ALA A 339 -6.43 -29.54 -1.37
N THR A 340 -7.04 -29.58 -0.18
CA THR A 340 -8.45 -29.94 0.00
C THR A 340 -9.37 -28.73 -0.06
N SER A 341 -8.91 -27.52 0.34
CA SER A 341 -9.72 -26.30 0.31
C SER A 341 -9.57 -25.52 -0.98
N ASP A 342 -10.67 -24.99 -1.51
CA ASP A 342 -10.68 -24.09 -2.68
C ASP A 342 -9.78 -22.85 -2.48
N PHE A 343 -9.71 -22.36 -1.25
CA PHE A 343 -8.86 -21.26 -0.87
C PHE A 343 -7.37 -21.59 -1.12
N MET A 344 -6.88 -22.69 -0.58
CA MET A 344 -5.48 -23.11 -0.77
C MET A 344 -5.19 -23.46 -2.23
N GLN A 345 -6.10 -24.14 -2.93
CA GLN A 345 -5.95 -24.42 -4.37
C GLN A 345 -5.79 -23.13 -5.18
N THR A 346 -6.59 -22.11 -4.87
CA THR A 346 -6.51 -20.80 -5.52
C THR A 346 -5.15 -20.14 -5.27
N ASN A 347 -4.67 -20.11 -4.02
CA ASN A 347 -3.41 -19.48 -3.67
C ASN A 347 -2.18 -20.23 -4.23
N ILE A 348 -2.21 -21.56 -4.22
CA ILE A 348 -1.19 -22.39 -4.86
C ILE A 348 -1.12 -22.10 -6.37
N ARG A 349 -2.26 -21.99 -7.04
CA ARG A 349 -2.29 -21.67 -8.48
C ARG A 349 -1.77 -20.26 -8.75
N LEU A 350 -2.12 -19.26 -7.94
CA LEU A 350 -1.61 -17.89 -8.07
C LEU A 350 -0.08 -17.85 -7.90
N LEU A 351 0.44 -18.49 -6.86
CA LEU A 351 1.89 -18.56 -6.64
C LEU A 351 2.61 -19.30 -7.77
N ARG A 352 2.02 -20.38 -8.29
CA ARG A 352 2.57 -21.11 -9.45
C ARG A 352 2.64 -20.21 -10.68
N ILE A 353 1.57 -19.47 -11.01
CA ILE A 353 1.56 -18.54 -12.15
C ILE A 353 2.63 -17.48 -11.98
N TYR A 354 2.80 -16.96 -10.78
CA TYR A 354 3.85 -16.00 -10.46
C TYR A 354 5.26 -16.57 -10.67
N LEU A 355 5.52 -17.78 -10.17
CA LEU A 355 6.81 -18.45 -10.34
C LEU A 355 7.08 -18.86 -11.79
N ASP A 356 6.05 -19.29 -12.52
CA ASP A 356 6.15 -19.56 -13.94
C ASP A 356 6.50 -18.28 -14.73
N ALA A 357 5.92 -17.13 -14.37
CA ALA A 357 6.27 -15.84 -14.95
C ALA A 357 7.75 -15.45 -14.70
N LYS A 358 8.34 -15.87 -13.59
CA LYS A 358 9.75 -15.62 -13.28
C LYS A 358 10.72 -16.57 -13.99
N THR A 359 10.32 -17.80 -14.23
CA THR A 359 11.25 -18.89 -14.57
C THR A 359 11.11 -19.41 -15.99
N GLN A 360 9.97 -19.22 -16.65
CA GLN A 360 9.75 -19.74 -18.00
C GLN A 360 10.30 -18.80 -19.09
N SER A 361 10.60 -19.36 -20.27
CA SER A 361 10.94 -18.59 -21.47
C SER A 361 9.69 -17.95 -22.07
N TYR A 362 9.83 -16.71 -22.57
CA TYR A 362 8.72 -15.94 -23.14
C TYR A 362 8.52 -16.23 -24.63
N ASP A 363 8.10 -17.43 -24.95
CA ASP A 363 7.77 -17.89 -26.29
C ASP A 363 6.26 -17.93 -26.57
N SER A 364 5.87 -18.41 -27.74
CA SER A 364 4.47 -18.53 -28.13
C SER A 364 3.68 -19.53 -27.29
N HIS A 365 4.33 -20.51 -26.70
CA HIS A 365 3.70 -21.48 -25.79
C HIS A 365 3.34 -20.77 -24.47
N TYR A 366 4.30 -20.02 -23.91
CA TYR A 366 4.06 -19.24 -22.69
C TYR A 366 2.97 -18.18 -22.90
N GLU A 367 2.90 -17.51 -24.06
CA GLU A 367 1.83 -16.54 -24.33
C GLU A 367 0.43 -17.16 -24.29
N LYS A 368 0.27 -18.37 -24.83
CA LYS A 368 -1.01 -19.11 -24.75
C LYS A 368 -1.35 -19.49 -23.31
N GLN A 369 -0.34 -19.94 -22.56
CA GLN A 369 -0.49 -20.25 -21.14
C GLN A 369 -0.87 -18.99 -20.35
N LEU A 370 -0.15 -17.90 -20.58
CA LEU A 370 -0.41 -16.60 -19.94
C LEU A 370 -1.85 -16.12 -20.20
N TYR A 371 -2.33 -16.21 -21.45
CA TYR A 371 -3.71 -15.86 -21.77
C TYR A 371 -4.73 -16.69 -20.96
N THR A 372 -4.48 -17.98 -20.83
CA THR A 372 -5.34 -18.89 -20.05
C THR A 372 -5.33 -18.51 -18.57
N ASP A 373 -4.15 -18.24 -18.02
CA ASP A 373 -3.97 -17.90 -16.61
C ASP A 373 -4.54 -16.50 -16.28
N LEU A 374 -4.35 -15.51 -17.16
CA LEU A 374 -4.95 -14.18 -16.99
C LEU A 374 -6.48 -14.23 -17.04
N ARG A 375 -7.08 -15.04 -17.93
CA ARG A 375 -8.53 -15.23 -17.95
C ARG A 375 -9.06 -15.84 -16.65
N TRP A 376 -8.31 -16.75 -16.06
CA TRP A 376 -8.69 -17.33 -14.78
C TRP A 376 -8.57 -16.31 -13.64
N ILE A 377 -7.48 -15.50 -13.59
CA ILE A 377 -7.33 -14.43 -12.61
C ILE A 377 -8.42 -13.35 -12.80
N ASP A 378 -8.75 -13.00 -14.06
CA ASP A 378 -9.85 -12.08 -14.38
C ASP A 378 -11.18 -12.55 -13.75
N GLY A 379 -11.46 -13.84 -13.85
CA GLY A 379 -12.64 -14.45 -13.20
C GLY A 379 -12.63 -14.28 -11.69
N LEU A 380 -11.46 -14.42 -11.04
CA LEU A 380 -11.33 -14.19 -9.60
C LEU A 380 -11.55 -12.70 -9.24
N VAL A 381 -10.94 -11.79 -9.99
CA VAL A 381 -11.10 -10.33 -9.75
C VAL A 381 -12.56 -9.92 -9.91
N ARG A 382 -13.25 -10.42 -10.95
CA ARG A 382 -14.68 -10.14 -11.16
C ARG A 382 -15.57 -10.74 -10.08
N LYS A 383 -15.28 -11.96 -9.64
CA LYS A 383 -16.00 -12.62 -8.54
C LYS A 383 -15.88 -11.78 -7.26
N GLU A 384 -14.68 -11.39 -6.90
CA GLU A 384 -14.43 -10.57 -5.71
C GLU A 384 -15.07 -9.18 -5.81
N ALA A 385 -14.98 -8.54 -6.98
CA ALA A 385 -15.60 -7.24 -7.22
C ALA A 385 -17.12 -7.28 -7.17
N SER A 386 -17.75 -8.41 -7.51
CA SER A 386 -19.22 -8.57 -7.45
C SER A 386 -19.76 -8.69 -6.03
N LEU A 387 -18.93 -9.05 -5.07
CA LEU A 387 -19.31 -9.16 -3.67
C LEU A 387 -19.47 -7.77 -3.04
N LYS A 388 -20.71 -7.31 -2.79
CA LYS A 388 -21.09 -6.05 -2.09
C LYS A 388 -20.71 -4.74 -2.81
N LYS A 389 -21.33 -4.47 -3.95
CA LYS A 389 -21.23 -3.18 -4.67
C LYS A 389 -21.50 -1.93 -3.82
N GLU A 390 -22.27 -2.03 -2.75
CA GLU A 390 -22.69 -0.90 -1.90
C GLU A 390 -21.53 -0.22 -1.18
N ASN A 391 -20.47 -0.94 -0.88
CA ASN A 391 -19.28 -0.41 -0.19
C ASN A 391 -18.25 0.22 -1.13
N TRP A 392 -18.41 0.12 -2.44
CA TRP A 392 -17.43 0.57 -3.43
C TRP A 392 -17.58 2.05 -3.81
N LYS A 393 -18.77 2.64 -3.71
CA LYS A 393 -19.00 4.05 -4.09
C LYS A 393 -18.23 5.06 -3.25
N THR A 394 -18.00 4.77 -1.97
CA THR A 394 -17.18 5.59 -1.06
C THR A 394 -15.69 5.44 -1.33
N TYR A 395 -15.31 4.48 -2.17
CA TYR A 395 -13.95 4.05 -2.43
C TYR A 395 -13.29 4.67 -3.66
N GLU A 396 -14.09 5.14 -4.61
CA GLU A 396 -13.63 5.47 -5.96
C GLU A 396 -12.57 6.58 -5.99
N ALA A 397 -12.83 7.67 -5.29
CA ALA A 397 -11.85 8.77 -5.21
C ALA A 397 -10.59 8.37 -4.42
N TRP A 398 -10.74 7.48 -3.48
CA TRP A 398 -9.70 7.03 -2.56
C TRP A 398 -8.82 5.94 -3.14
N PHE A 399 -9.37 5.02 -3.91
CA PHE A 399 -8.63 3.88 -4.45
C PHE A 399 -7.60 4.27 -5.51
N VAL A 400 -7.88 5.31 -6.28
CA VAL A 400 -6.91 5.87 -7.23
C VAL A 400 -5.70 6.46 -6.51
N TRP A 401 -5.94 7.11 -5.37
CA TRP A 401 -4.90 7.65 -4.50
C TRP A 401 -4.32 6.62 -3.53
N ALA A 402 -5.11 5.66 -3.14
CA ALA A 402 -4.89 4.79 -2.01
C ALA A 402 -4.57 3.34 -2.37
N ASN A 403 -4.04 3.07 -3.55
CA ASN A 403 -3.19 1.88 -3.68
C ASN A 403 -2.14 1.84 -2.54
N TYR A 404 -2.07 2.91 -1.76
CA TYR A 404 -0.99 3.23 -0.85
C TYR A 404 -1.39 3.63 0.57
N SER A 405 -2.67 3.91 0.86
CA SER A 405 -3.12 4.32 2.18
C SER A 405 -4.20 3.42 2.77
N PHE A 406 -4.25 2.18 2.36
CA PHE A 406 -5.15 1.14 2.88
C PHE A 406 -5.03 0.90 4.39
N GLU A 407 -3.99 1.40 5.01
CA GLU A 407 -3.67 1.15 6.41
C GLU A 407 -4.45 2.01 7.41
N ARG A 408 -5.22 3.02 6.96
CA ARG A 408 -5.78 4.01 7.88
C ARG A 408 -7.28 3.88 8.21
N ASP A 409 -8.03 3.03 7.54
CA ASP A 409 -9.45 2.85 7.85
C ASP A 409 -9.71 1.51 8.53
N GLU A 410 -9.60 1.48 9.86
CA GLU A 410 -9.73 0.28 10.70
C GLU A 410 -11.07 -0.45 10.55
N LYS A 411 -12.17 0.25 10.23
CA LYS A 411 -13.51 -0.36 10.16
C LYS A 411 -13.74 -1.23 8.92
N ASN A 412 -12.99 -1.00 7.84
CA ASN A 412 -13.15 -1.70 6.56
C ASN A 412 -11.89 -2.42 6.08
N TYR A 413 -10.83 -2.40 6.88
CA TYR A 413 -9.51 -2.91 6.55
C TYR A 413 -9.51 -4.36 6.06
N ASP A 414 -10.18 -5.25 6.76
CA ASP A 414 -10.22 -6.69 6.48
C ASP A 414 -10.90 -7.04 5.14
N ILE A 415 -12.05 -6.40 4.90
CA ILE A 415 -12.85 -6.63 3.69
C ILE A 415 -12.08 -6.17 2.44
N LYS A 416 -11.37 -5.08 2.56
CA LYS A 416 -10.63 -4.42 1.49
C LYS A 416 -9.39 -5.20 1.07
N ARG A 417 -8.59 -5.62 2.04
CA ARG A 417 -7.37 -6.39 1.82
C ARG A 417 -7.69 -7.75 1.20
N TYR A 418 -8.72 -8.39 1.68
CA TYR A 418 -9.19 -9.67 1.15
C TYR A 418 -9.65 -9.56 -0.31
N ARG A 419 -10.47 -8.56 -0.62
CA ARG A 419 -11.05 -8.39 -1.96
C ARG A 419 -10.07 -7.93 -3.02
N CYS A 420 -9.04 -7.21 -2.63
CA CYS A 420 -8.01 -6.76 -3.54
C CYS A 420 -6.92 -7.80 -3.81
N TYR A 421 -6.94 -8.95 -3.13
CA TYR A 421 -5.85 -9.92 -3.25
C TYR A 421 -5.65 -10.48 -4.66
N PRO A 422 -6.68 -10.98 -5.40
CA PRO A 422 -6.49 -11.41 -6.77
C PRO A 422 -5.99 -10.30 -7.70
N ASN A 423 -6.45 -9.07 -7.50
CA ASN A 423 -5.96 -7.90 -8.24
C ASN A 423 -4.51 -7.55 -7.89
N SER A 424 -4.14 -7.64 -6.63
CA SER A 424 -2.75 -7.43 -6.18
C SER A 424 -1.81 -8.48 -6.78
N MET A 425 -2.24 -9.73 -6.85
CA MET A 425 -1.49 -10.80 -7.50
C MET A 425 -1.40 -10.59 -9.02
N LEU A 426 -2.49 -10.18 -9.68
CA LEU A 426 -2.47 -9.81 -11.09
C LEU A 426 -1.42 -8.73 -11.37
N ARG A 427 -1.44 -7.65 -10.61
CA ARG A 427 -0.47 -6.56 -10.73
C ARG A 427 0.96 -7.04 -10.52
N LYS A 428 1.20 -7.82 -9.46
CA LYS A 428 2.53 -8.36 -9.20
C LYS A 428 3.04 -9.25 -10.33
N ILE A 429 2.22 -10.15 -10.83
CA ILE A 429 2.58 -11.05 -11.95
C ILE A 429 2.86 -10.22 -13.20
N VAL A 430 1.92 -9.33 -13.57
CA VAL A 430 2.01 -8.62 -14.84
C VAL A 430 3.01 -7.47 -14.79
N LEU A 431 2.90 -6.58 -13.80
CA LEU A 431 3.75 -5.38 -13.73
C LEU A 431 5.16 -5.71 -13.23
N GLY A 432 5.26 -6.63 -12.26
CA GLY A 432 6.54 -7.03 -11.68
C GLY A 432 7.38 -7.93 -12.59
N GLU A 433 6.74 -8.86 -13.30
CA GLU A 433 7.45 -9.90 -14.03
C GLU A 433 7.18 -9.87 -15.54
N VAL A 434 5.91 -10.00 -15.96
CA VAL A 434 5.58 -10.30 -17.35
C VAL A 434 5.83 -9.12 -18.27
N ALA A 435 5.30 -7.94 -17.97
CA ALA A 435 5.36 -6.77 -18.86
C ALA A 435 6.81 -6.28 -19.07
N PRO A 436 7.68 -6.19 -18.04
CA PRO A 436 9.10 -5.84 -18.24
C PRO A 436 9.82 -6.85 -19.14
N ARG A 437 9.61 -8.14 -18.91
CA ARG A 437 10.26 -9.20 -19.71
C ARG A 437 9.75 -9.28 -21.14
N MET A 438 8.45 -9.03 -21.39
CA MET A 438 7.89 -8.89 -22.72
C MET A 438 8.55 -7.73 -23.48
N ARG A 439 8.79 -6.61 -22.82
CA ARG A 439 9.50 -5.47 -23.39
C ARG A 439 10.94 -5.83 -23.76
N GLN A 440 11.65 -6.52 -22.87
CA GLN A 440 13.02 -7.01 -23.12
C GLN A 440 13.07 -8.04 -24.27
N ALA A 441 12.02 -8.85 -24.43
CA ALA A 441 11.88 -9.80 -25.53
C ALA A 441 11.46 -9.16 -26.87
N GLY A 442 11.48 -7.83 -26.98
CA GLY A 442 11.13 -7.10 -28.20
C GLY A 442 9.64 -7.00 -28.50
N LYS A 443 8.77 -7.19 -27.51
CA LYS A 443 7.31 -7.11 -27.63
C LYS A 443 6.74 -5.91 -26.84
N PRO A 444 7.15 -4.66 -27.14
CA PRO A 444 6.76 -3.49 -26.35
C PRO A 444 5.28 -3.19 -26.39
N ILE A 445 4.60 -3.47 -27.50
CA ILE A 445 3.15 -3.23 -27.65
C ILE A 445 2.37 -4.15 -26.71
N LEU A 446 2.71 -5.43 -26.69
CA LEU A 446 2.10 -6.40 -25.78
C LEU A 446 2.41 -6.04 -24.31
N SER A 447 3.62 -5.57 -24.01
CA SER A 447 3.99 -5.06 -22.68
C SER A 447 3.08 -3.92 -22.22
N ILE A 448 2.82 -2.92 -23.10
CA ILE A 448 1.90 -1.81 -22.79
C ILE A 448 0.47 -2.32 -22.60
N ALA A 449 0.00 -3.22 -23.44
CA ALA A 449 -1.35 -3.80 -23.34
C ALA A 449 -1.57 -4.56 -22.03
N LEU A 450 -0.58 -5.35 -21.62
CA LEU A 450 -0.57 -6.08 -20.35
C LEU A 450 -0.53 -5.12 -19.15
N THR A 451 0.29 -4.09 -19.23
CA THR A 451 0.37 -3.06 -18.18
C THR A 451 -0.97 -2.32 -18.04
N ASN A 452 -1.58 -1.93 -19.15
CA ASN A 452 -2.92 -1.33 -19.17
C ASN A 452 -3.96 -2.24 -18.52
N TYR A 453 -3.98 -3.51 -18.90
CA TYR A 453 -4.90 -4.50 -18.36
C TYR A 453 -4.74 -4.65 -16.83
N ALA A 454 -3.52 -4.82 -16.35
CA ALA A 454 -3.25 -5.01 -14.93
C ALA A 454 -3.60 -3.76 -14.08
N ASP A 455 -3.36 -2.57 -14.62
CA ASP A 455 -3.68 -1.31 -13.94
C ASP A 455 -5.18 -1.02 -13.89
N ASN A 456 -5.92 -1.39 -14.92
CA ASN A 456 -7.27 -0.91 -15.13
C ASN A 456 -8.38 -1.95 -14.98
N LEU A 457 -8.06 -3.27 -14.93
CA LEU A 457 -9.08 -4.33 -14.82
C LEU A 457 -10.02 -4.09 -13.64
N PHE A 458 -9.48 -3.81 -12.48
CA PHE A 458 -10.28 -3.62 -11.27
C PHE A 458 -11.27 -2.48 -11.44
N PHE A 459 -10.83 -1.33 -11.95
CA PHE A 459 -11.70 -0.18 -12.21
C PHE A 459 -12.73 -0.48 -13.30
N THR A 460 -12.33 -1.22 -14.33
CA THR A 460 -13.25 -1.66 -15.40
C THR A 460 -14.43 -2.46 -14.85
N VAL A 461 -14.18 -3.26 -13.81
CA VAL A 461 -15.21 -4.13 -13.21
C VAL A 461 -16.04 -3.39 -12.17
N VAL A 462 -15.42 -2.54 -11.35
CA VAL A 462 -16.05 -1.92 -10.17
C VAL A 462 -16.74 -0.61 -10.52
N ALA A 463 -16.09 0.23 -11.33
CA ALA A 463 -16.53 1.60 -11.62
C ALA A 463 -16.16 2.00 -13.06
N PRO A 464 -16.75 1.37 -14.08
CA PRO A 464 -16.38 1.61 -15.46
C PRO A 464 -16.60 3.07 -15.92
N GLU A 465 -17.54 3.77 -15.30
CA GLU A 465 -17.82 5.19 -15.55
C GLU A 465 -16.76 6.14 -14.99
N ASN A 466 -16.03 5.68 -13.97
CA ASN A 466 -15.00 6.46 -13.27
C ASN A 466 -13.59 6.02 -13.64
N ARG A 467 -13.42 5.26 -14.73
CA ARG A 467 -12.11 4.88 -15.22
C ARG A 467 -11.33 6.10 -15.66
N HIS A 468 -10.27 6.37 -14.97
CA HIS A 468 -9.35 7.44 -15.28
C HIS A 468 -7.92 6.91 -15.32
N CYS A 469 -7.19 7.26 -16.36
CA CYS A 469 -5.79 6.93 -16.46
C CYS A 469 -4.97 8.08 -15.87
N PHE A 470 -4.48 7.89 -14.66
CA PHE A 470 -3.59 8.84 -13.99
C PHE A 470 -2.12 8.43 -14.16
N PHE A 471 -1.23 8.95 -13.32
CA PHE A 471 0.19 8.59 -13.22
C PHE A 471 0.36 7.18 -12.64
N ASN A 472 -0.12 6.20 -13.37
CA ASN A 472 0.02 4.78 -13.06
C ASN A 472 1.07 4.13 -13.96
N ASP A 473 1.31 2.84 -13.78
CA ASP A 473 2.29 2.09 -14.56
C ASP A 473 1.95 2.10 -16.05
N PHE A 474 0.67 2.09 -16.41
CA PHE A 474 0.22 2.18 -17.79
C PHE A 474 0.63 3.51 -18.43
N PHE A 475 0.34 4.65 -17.79
CA PHE A 475 0.75 5.97 -18.28
C PHE A 475 2.28 6.03 -18.43
N MET A 476 3.01 5.58 -17.40
CA MET A 476 4.47 5.59 -17.41
C MET A 476 5.05 4.68 -18.49
N SER A 477 4.43 3.53 -18.78
CA SER A 477 4.88 2.61 -19.83
C SER A 477 4.77 3.23 -21.22
N MET A 478 3.73 4.03 -21.47
CA MET A 478 3.59 4.79 -22.73
C MET A 478 4.55 5.98 -22.77
N LYS A 479 4.58 6.79 -21.70
CA LYS A 479 5.42 7.99 -21.61
C LYS A 479 6.91 7.71 -21.83
N THR A 480 7.39 6.53 -21.45
CA THR A 480 8.77 6.09 -21.62
C THR A 480 9.04 5.31 -22.92
N SER A 481 8.03 5.11 -23.75
CA SER A 481 8.14 4.45 -25.05
C SER A 481 8.29 5.50 -26.18
N SER A 482 8.76 5.05 -27.38
CA SER A 482 8.76 5.91 -28.57
C SER A 482 7.34 6.20 -29.05
N ALA A 483 7.15 7.34 -29.71
CA ALA A 483 5.88 7.73 -30.28
C ALA A 483 5.30 6.66 -31.24
N ALA A 484 6.15 6.04 -32.05
CA ALA A 484 5.76 4.99 -32.98
C ALA A 484 5.17 3.76 -32.27
N ILE A 485 5.78 3.33 -31.16
CA ILE A 485 5.28 2.19 -30.35
C ILE A 485 3.92 2.54 -29.76
N VAL A 486 3.78 3.72 -29.17
CA VAL A 486 2.50 4.15 -28.56
C VAL A 486 1.40 4.30 -29.60
N LYS A 487 1.72 4.85 -30.81
CA LYS A 487 0.76 4.89 -31.92
C LYS A 487 0.32 3.50 -32.33
N GLN A 488 1.25 2.57 -32.52
CA GLN A 488 0.92 1.18 -32.88
C GLN A 488 0.06 0.51 -31.79
N TYR A 489 0.38 0.75 -30.52
CA TYR A 489 -0.48 0.28 -29.44
C TYR A 489 -1.88 0.90 -29.48
N ALA A 490 -2.00 2.20 -29.72
CA ALA A 490 -3.29 2.87 -29.84
C ALA A 490 -4.13 2.27 -31.00
N ASP A 491 -3.52 2.08 -32.16
CA ASP A 491 -4.18 1.48 -33.33
C ASP A 491 -4.64 0.03 -33.03
N GLN A 492 -3.81 -0.77 -32.38
CA GLN A 492 -4.13 -2.14 -31.97
C GLN A 492 -5.22 -2.18 -30.90
N ALA A 493 -5.17 -1.31 -29.90
CA ALA A 493 -6.18 -1.27 -28.83
C ALA A 493 -7.57 -0.89 -29.36
N MET A 494 -7.62 -0.01 -30.38
CA MET A 494 -8.87 0.35 -31.06
C MET A 494 -9.38 -0.77 -32.00
N ASN A 495 -8.50 -1.56 -32.60
CA ASN A 495 -8.82 -2.58 -33.58
C ASN A 495 -8.09 -3.90 -33.27
N PRO A 496 -8.41 -4.57 -32.14
CA PRO A 496 -7.72 -5.78 -31.74
C PRO A 496 -8.00 -6.93 -32.70
N SER A 497 -6.94 -7.59 -33.19
CA SER A 497 -7.00 -8.66 -34.19
C SER A 497 -7.19 -10.05 -33.55
N SER A 498 -6.51 -10.33 -32.45
CA SER A 498 -6.53 -11.64 -31.77
C SER A 498 -7.49 -11.68 -30.58
N SER A 499 -7.84 -12.89 -30.12
CA SER A 499 -8.65 -13.07 -28.91
C SER A 499 -7.92 -12.57 -27.66
N PHE A 500 -6.60 -12.66 -27.61
CA PHE A 500 -5.81 -12.14 -26.50
C PHE A 500 -5.81 -10.61 -26.47
N GLU A 501 -5.63 -9.95 -27.62
CA GLU A 501 -5.71 -8.48 -27.71
C GLU A 501 -7.09 -7.97 -27.30
N ARG A 502 -8.18 -8.61 -27.81
CA ARG A 502 -9.56 -8.27 -27.39
C ARG A 502 -9.77 -8.40 -25.88
N PHE A 503 -9.24 -9.47 -25.31
CA PHE A 503 -9.30 -9.68 -23.87
C PHE A 503 -8.60 -8.58 -23.08
N LEU A 504 -7.38 -8.23 -23.46
CA LEU A 504 -6.61 -7.16 -22.79
C LEU A 504 -7.27 -5.79 -22.96
N ALA A 505 -7.78 -5.48 -24.15
CA ALA A 505 -8.48 -4.22 -24.42
C ALA A 505 -9.78 -4.10 -23.60
N ALA A 506 -10.53 -5.20 -23.44
CA ALA A 506 -11.77 -5.21 -22.66
C ALA A 506 -11.57 -4.96 -21.16
N GLY A 507 -10.44 -5.39 -20.60
CA GLY A 507 -10.10 -5.14 -19.19
C GLY A 507 -9.29 -3.87 -18.95
N GLY A 508 -8.68 -3.31 -20.01
CA GLY A 508 -7.87 -2.11 -19.95
C GLY A 508 -8.66 -0.80 -20.12
N TYR A 509 -7.95 0.31 -19.97
CA TYR A 509 -8.45 1.64 -20.29
C TYR A 509 -8.17 1.94 -21.78
N VAL A 510 -9.23 1.93 -22.59
CA VAL A 510 -9.13 2.19 -24.04
C VAL A 510 -9.98 3.40 -24.37
N ASP A 511 -9.33 4.57 -24.42
CA ASP A 511 -9.90 5.84 -24.83
C ASP A 511 -9.11 6.35 -26.03
N LYS A 512 -9.78 6.52 -27.15
CA LYS A 512 -9.19 6.94 -28.42
C LYS A 512 -8.44 8.25 -28.29
N ASP A 513 -9.10 9.24 -27.71
CA ASP A 513 -8.57 10.59 -27.62
C ASP A 513 -7.34 10.64 -26.73
N TYR A 514 -7.40 9.99 -25.56
CA TYR A 514 -6.29 9.88 -24.63
C TYR A 514 -5.06 9.21 -25.27
N LEU A 515 -5.25 8.08 -25.94
CA LEU A 515 -4.14 7.32 -26.53
C LEU A 515 -3.47 8.09 -27.68
N TYR A 516 -4.26 8.74 -28.56
CA TYR A 516 -3.71 9.53 -29.65
C TYR A 516 -3.12 10.87 -29.17
N ASP A 517 -3.64 11.48 -28.11
CA ASP A 517 -3.00 12.66 -27.50
C ASP A 517 -1.61 12.33 -26.97
N ILE A 518 -1.45 11.21 -26.26
CA ILE A 518 -0.13 10.76 -25.77
C ILE A 518 0.81 10.47 -26.94
N ALA A 519 0.37 9.71 -27.92
CA ALA A 519 1.19 9.38 -29.09
C ALA A 519 1.60 10.64 -29.87
N GLY A 520 0.66 11.55 -30.11
CA GLY A 520 0.92 12.83 -30.76
C GLY A 520 1.87 13.72 -29.97
N THR A 521 1.71 13.80 -28.66
CA THR A 521 2.62 14.54 -27.77
C THR A 521 4.03 13.97 -27.80
N LEU A 522 4.19 12.64 -27.82
CA LEU A 522 5.48 12.00 -27.99
C LEU A 522 6.13 12.33 -29.33
N TYR A 523 5.36 12.35 -30.43
CA TYR A 523 5.87 12.79 -31.72
C TYR A 523 6.30 14.27 -31.70
N LEU A 524 5.61 15.15 -30.98
CA LEU A 524 6.07 16.53 -30.77
C LEU A 524 7.41 16.56 -30.03
N ARG A 525 7.58 15.72 -29.00
CA ARG A 525 8.87 15.59 -28.25
C ARG A 525 9.99 15.07 -29.13
N GLU A 526 9.69 14.19 -30.07
CA GLU A 526 10.62 13.65 -31.06
C GLU A 526 10.84 14.61 -32.26
N ARG A 527 10.15 15.76 -32.30
CA ARG A 527 10.14 16.74 -33.40
C ARG A 527 9.68 16.16 -34.74
N ASN A 528 8.94 15.09 -34.72
CA ASN A 528 8.31 14.52 -35.89
C ASN A 528 6.92 15.15 -36.10
N TYR A 529 6.95 16.41 -36.51
CA TYR A 529 5.74 17.23 -36.60
C TYR A 529 4.72 16.69 -37.63
N LYS A 530 5.20 16.06 -38.71
CA LYS A 530 4.32 15.42 -39.73
C LYS A 530 3.48 14.31 -39.09
N GLN A 531 4.13 13.39 -38.35
CA GLN A 531 3.41 12.32 -37.69
C GLN A 531 2.57 12.83 -36.50
N ALA A 532 3.05 13.86 -35.79
CA ALA A 532 2.27 14.53 -34.75
C ALA A 532 0.94 15.07 -35.29
N MET A 533 0.96 15.77 -36.45
CA MET A 533 -0.27 16.26 -37.14
C MET A 533 -1.20 15.09 -37.45
N GLU A 534 -0.70 14.03 -38.08
CA GLU A 534 -1.50 12.88 -38.50
C GLU A 534 -2.20 12.22 -37.28
N VAL A 535 -1.50 12.11 -36.16
CA VAL A 535 -2.04 11.46 -34.97
C VAL A 535 -2.97 12.38 -34.19
N LEU A 536 -2.59 13.65 -33.97
CA LEU A 536 -3.40 14.62 -33.24
C LEU A 536 -4.70 14.99 -33.96
N SER A 537 -4.73 14.89 -35.27
CA SER A 537 -5.97 15.09 -36.06
C SER A 537 -7.08 14.07 -35.74
N LYS A 538 -6.72 12.94 -35.12
CA LYS A 538 -7.67 11.90 -34.70
C LYS A 538 -8.30 12.16 -33.32
N VAL A 539 -7.77 13.14 -32.58
CA VAL A 539 -8.25 13.53 -31.24
C VAL A 539 -9.47 14.41 -31.38
N SER A 540 -10.54 14.12 -30.65
CA SER A 540 -11.80 14.85 -30.76
C SER A 540 -11.70 16.28 -30.23
N LEU A 541 -12.52 17.15 -30.78
CA LEU A 541 -12.62 18.54 -30.33
C LEU A 541 -13.02 18.65 -28.84
N ASN A 542 -13.95 17.82 -28.41
CA ASN A 542 -14.39 17.82 -27.01
C ASN A 542 -13.26 17.47 -26.03
N TYR A 543 -12.38 16.57 -26.41
CA TYR A 543 -11.20 16.23 -25.61
C TYR A 543 -10.21 17.41 -25.60
N GLN A 544 -9.94 18.01 -26.74
CA GLN A 544 -9.07 19.18 -26.89
C GLN A 544 -9.57 20.38 -26.06
N LEU A 545 -10.88 20.64 -26.07
CA LEU A 545 -11.47 21.70 -25.26
C LEU A 545 -11.25 21.51 -23.75
N ARG A 546 -11.26 20.27 -23.30
CA ARG A 546 -10.93 19.97 -21.89
C ARG A 546 -9.46 20.22 -21.57
N LEU A 547 -8.56 19.92 -22.51
CA LEU A 547 -7.12 20.19 -22.33
C LEU A 547 -6.81 21.68 -22.35
N ASN A 548 -7.50 22.46 -23.18
CA ASN A 548 -7.27 23.90 -23.30
C ASN A 548 -7.64 24.71 -22.05
N THR A 549 -8.31 24.10 -21.07
CA THR A 549 -8.49 24.69 -19.73
C THR A 549 -7.21 24.65 -18.90
N GLN A 550 -6.17 23.95 -19.37
CA GLN A 550 -4.90 23.84 -18.68
C GLN A 550 -4.00 25.04 -18.96
N ASP A 551 -3.44 25.60 -17.93
CA ASP A 551 -2.68 26.86 -17.94
C ASP A 551 -1.59 26.92 -19.02
N ASN A 552 -0.87 25.82 -19.23
CA ASN A 552 0.25 25.81 -20.17
C ASN A 552 -0.17 25.91 -21.63
N LEU A 553 -1.30 25.34 -22.02
CA LEU A 553 -1.79 25.36 -23.40
C LEU A 553 -2.42 26.70 -23.79
N SER A 554 -2.67 27.58 -22.82
CA SER A 554 -3.18 28.93 -23.06
C SER A 554 -2.10 29.96 -23.39
N ARG A 555 -0.81 29.58 -23.39
CA ARG A 555 0.31 30.46 -23.73
C ARG A 555 0.65 30.38 -25.20
N ASP A 556 1.01 31.49 -25.81
CA ASP A 556 1.51 31.46 -27.18
C ASP A 556 2.98 31.00 -27.21
N PRO A 557 3.28 29.81 -27.74
CA PRO A 557 4.64 29.32 -27.81
C PRO A 557 5.54 30.08 -28.79
N PHE A 558 4.97 30.93 -29.66
CA PHE A 558 5.70 31.74 -30.60
C PHE A 558 5.93 33.20 -30.15
N ALA A 559 5.38 33.57 -29.01
CA ALA A 559 5.69 34.85 -28.38
C ALA A 559 7.10 34.88 -27.83
N ALA A 560 7.75 36.02 -27.85
CA ALA A 560 9.08 36.21 -27.23
C ALA A 560 9.05 35.84 -25.73
N THR A 561 7.99 36.20 -25.04
CA THR A 561 7.72 35.83 -23.65
C THR A 561 6.27 35.33 -23.52
N PRO A 562 6.04 34.01 -23.55
CA PRO A 562 4.70 33.43 -23.45
C PRO A 562 4.02 33.77 -22.11
N LYS A 563 2.81 34.32 -22.14
CA LYS A 563 2.02 34.66 -20.96
C LYS A 563 0.79 33.78 -20.86
N TYR A 564 0.31 33.58 -19.64
CA TYR A 564 -0.93 32.85 -19.37
C TYR A 564 -2.11 33.60 -20.00
N GLY A 565 -2.95 32.85 -20.73
CA GLY A 565 -4.16 33.42 -21.38
C GLY A 565 -3.92 34.16 -22.66
N ASP A 566 -2.68 34.18 -23.22
CA ASP A 566 -2.35 34.84 -24.50
C ASP A 566 -3.19 34.32 -25.66
N ILE A 567 -3.52 33.05 -25.66
CA ILE A 567 -4.30 32.40 -26.71
C ILE A 567 -5.43 31.54 -26.14
N ARG A 568 -6.55 31.54 -26.87
CA ARG A 568 -7.68 30.65 -26.63
C ARG A 568 -7.88 29.80 -27.90
N ILE A 569 -6.91 28.93 -28.15
CA ILE A 569 -6.91 28.06 -29.32
C ILE A 569 -7.55 26.73 -28.99
N ILE A 570 -8.53 26.34 -29.78
CA ILE A 570 -9.01 24.96 -29.86
C ILE A 570 -7.93 24.16 -30.61
N ASP A 571 -7.68 22.92 -30.26
CA ASP A 571 -6.63 22.06 -30.87
C ASP A 571 -5.20 22.62 -30.75
N ALA A 572 -4.85 23.18 -29.63
CA ALA A 572 -3.55 23.84 -29.40
C ALA A 572 -2.36 22.98 -29.84
N LYS A 573 -2.32 21.69 -29.47
CA LYS A 573 -1.24 20.78 -29.88
C LYS A 573 -1.22 20.50 -31.39
N TYR A 574 -2.36 20.28 -31.98
CA TYR A 574 -2.48 20.06 -33.43
C TYR A 574 -2.01 21.29 -34.23
N ASN A 575 -2.52 22.47 -33.87
CA ASN A 575 -2.14 23.72 -34.53
C ASN A 575 -0.64 24.04 -34.34
N PHE A 576 -0.10 23.76 -33.19
CA PHE A 576 1.34 23.86 -32.95
C PHE A 576 2.13 22.93 -33.87
N ALA A 577 1.72 21.66 -34.00
CA ALA A 577 2.36 20.70 -34.89
C ALA A 577 2.34 21.17 -36.34
N CYS A 578 1.17 21.66 -36.83
CA CYS A 578 1.00 22.22 -38.16
C CYS A 578 1.93 23.40 -38.39
N LYS A 579 1.95 24.36 -37.49
CA LYS A 579 2.80 25.56 -37.60
C LYS A 579 4.29 25.21 -37.57
N MET A 580 4.72 24.33 -36.68
CA MET A 580 6.12 23.89 -36.60
C MET A 580 6.53 23.12 -37.86
N TYR A 581 5.68 22.27 -38.39
CA TYR A 581 5.94 21.58 -39.67
C TYR A 581 6.09 22.55 -40.84
N TYR A 582 5.16 23.49 -40.97
CA TYR A 582 5.21 24.53 -41.99
C TYR A 582 6.49 25.37 -41.87
N LEU A 583 6.82 25.86 -40.69
CA LEU A 583 8.03 26.66 -40.47
C LEU A 583 9.31 25.87 -40.80
N GLN A 584 9.35 24.58 -40.44
CA GLN A 584 10.47 23.71 -40.77
C GLN A 584 10.64 23.56 -42.28
N GLN A 585 9.55 23.30 -43.03
CA GLN A 585 9.59 23.17 -44.47
C GLN A 585 10.01 24.48 -45.13
N THR A 586 9.52 25.62 -44.61
CA THR A 586 9.81 26.94 -45.14
C THR A 586 11.28 27.33 -45.01
N TYR A 587 11.87 27.19 -43.82
CA TYR A 587 13.27 27.62 -43.64
C TYR A 587 14.27 26.67 -44.28
N GLN A 588 13.92 25.41 -44.48
CA GLN A 588 14.78 24.42 -45.15
C GLN A 588 14.72 24.53 -46.69
N ASN A 589 13.69 25.14 -47.27
CA ASN A 589 13.52 25.22 -48.71
C ASN A 589 14.30 26.42 -49.27
N ILE A 590 15.42 26.15 -49.96
CA ILE A 590 16.32 27.13 -50.53
C ILE A 590 15.68 27.94 -51.69
N ALA A 591 14.57 27.49 -52.26
CA ALA A 591 13.86 28.22 -53.33
C ALA A 591 13.02 29.40 -52.76
N ILE A 592 12.82 29.49 -51.49
CA ILE A 592 12.15 30.60 -50.80
C ILE A 592 13.18 31.70 -50.52
N ASP A 593 12.75 32.99 -50.65
CA ASP A 593 13.64 34.13 -50.40
C ASP A 593 14.27 34.10 -48.98
N ALA A 594 15.42 34.75 -48.86
CA ALA A 594 16.24 34.66 -47.67
C ALA A 594 15.56 35.29 -46.43
N ASN A 595 14.84 36.40 -46.57
CA ASN A 595 14.16 37.06 -45.46
C ASN A 595 12.98 36.21 -44.97
N HIS A 596 12.23 35.58 -45.88
CA HIS A 596 11.13 34.69 -45.52
C HIS A 596 11.62 33.43 -44.79
N ARG A 597 12.72 32.85 -45.24
CA ARG A 597 13.39 31.72 -44.60
C ARG A 597 13.91 32.09 -43.21
N ALA A 598 14.52 33.26 -43.06
CA ALA A 598 15.02 33.76 -41.80
C ALA A 598 13.89 33.94 -40.79
N ASN A 599 12.79 34.56 -41.17
CA ASN A 599 11.59 34.72 -40.32
C ASN A 599 11.00 33.35 -39.91
N ALA A 600 10.92 32.41 -40.82
CA ALA A 600 10.45 31.06 -40.53
C ALA A 600 11.37 30.34 -39.52
N MET A 601 12.69 30.49 -39.69
CA MET A 601 13.71 29.91 -38.77
C MET A 601 13.61 30.51 -37.39
N LEU A 602 13.45 31.83 -37.23
CA LEU A 602 13.24 32.49 -35.96
C LEU A 602 11.99 32.02 -35.23
N ASN A 603 10.86 31.97 -35.94
CA ASN A 603 9.62 31.49 -35.36
C ASN A 603 9.71 30.02 -34.96
N TYR A 604 10.35 29.19 -35.80
CA TYR A 604 10.63 27.78 -35.45
C TYR A 604 11.47 27.66 -34.17
N ALA A 605 12.57 28.41 -34.09
CA ALA A 605 13.45 28.42 -32.91
C ALA A 605 12.69 28.85 -31.66
N THR A 606 11.88 29.91 -31.75
CA THR A 606 11.07 30.40 -30.62
C THR A 606 10.04 29.38 -30.20
N GLY A 607 9.27 28.79 -31.12
CA GLY A 607 8.29 27.75 -30.84
C GLY A 607 8.94 26.51 -30.18
N MET A 608 10.11 26.10 -30.71
CA MET A 608 10.88 24.99 -30.15
C MET A 608 11.31 25.28 -28.71
N ARG A 609 12.02 26.39 -28.48
CA ARG A 609 12.52 26.77 -27.14
C ARG A 609 11.39 26.85 -26.14
N ASN A 610 10.35 27.61 -26.43
CA ASN A 610 9.25 27.85 -25.51
C ASN A 610 8.46 26.56 -25.19
N SER A 611 8.29 25.68 -26.18
CA SER A 611 7.61 24.38 -25.95
C SER A 611 8.40 23.48 -25.00
N TYR A 612 9.71 23.43 -25.13
CA TYR A 612 10.54 22.56 -24.30
C TYR A 612 10.77 23.16 -22.92
N ILE A 613 11.17 24.43 -22.82
CA ILE A 613 11.50 25.07 -21.52
C ILE A 613 10.23 25.30 -20.70
N ALA A 614 9.14 25.78 -21.29
CA ALA A 614 7.85 25.93 -20.63
C ALA A 614 7.01 24.65 -20.59
N VAL A 615 7.51 23.56 -21.16
CA VAL A 615 6.81 22.28 -21.31
C VAL A 615 5.45 22.41 -21.98
N TRP A 616 5.26 23.46 -22.79
CA TRP A 616 4.03 23.70 -23.53
C TRP A 616 3.85 22.64 -24.62
N ALA A 617 2.63 22.17 -24.86
CA ALA A 617 2.29 21.12 -25.81
C ALA A 617 3.04 19.77 -25.66
N LEU A 618 4.13 19.72 -24.89
CA LEU A 618 4.92 18.52 -24.68
C LEU A 618 4.54 17.78 -23.42
N THR A 619 3.73 18.40 -22.56
CA THR A 619 3.21 17.78 -21.34
C THR A 619 2.10 16.81 -21.71
N GLN A 620 2.16 15.64 -21.13
CA GLN A 620 1.10 14.63 -21.22
C GLN A 620 0.20 14.74 -19.97
N TYR A 621 -1.11 14.80 -20.23
CA TYR A 621 -2.10 14.93 -19.19
C TYR A 621 -2.79 13.59 -18.96
N GLY A 622 -2.77 13.12 -17.70
CA GLY A 622 -3.72 12.13 -17.25
C GLY A 622 -5.07 12.82 -16.99
N GLN A 623 -6.18 12.15 -17.21
CA GLN A 623 -7.50 12.72 -16.89
C GLN A 623 -7.57 13.05 -15.40
N GLY A 624 -7.97 14.29 -15.07
CA GLY A 624 -8.22 14.74 -13.70
C GLY A 624 -7.01 15.29 -12.93
N TYR A 625 -5.81 15.32 -13.52
CA TYR A 625 -4.66 15.93 -12.88
C TYR A 625 -4.28 17.29 -13.47
N PRO A 626 -4.02 18.27 -12.61
CA PRO A 626 -3.47 19.54 -13.06
C PRO A 626 -2.06 19.32 -13.64
N VAL A 627 -1.67 20.21 -14.48
CA VAL A 627 -0.38 20.27 -15.14
C VAL A 627 0.76 20.13 -14.15
N PHE A 628 1.65 19.21 -14.44
CA PHE A 628 2.93 19.17 -13.73
C PHE A 628 3.88 20.20 -14.33
N THR A 629 4.53 20.92 -13.44
CA THR A 629 5.63 21.81 -13.83
C THR A 629 6.77 21.00 -14.46
N ALA A 630 7.61 21.65 -15.26
CA ALA A 630 8.78 21.02 -15.87
C ALA A 630 9.66 20.24 -14.87
N ALA A 631 9.65 20.63 -13.61
CA ALA A 631 10.39 19.95 -12.52
C ALA A 631 9.96 18.50 -12.27
N TYR A 632 8.73 18.15 -12.63
CA TYR A 632 8.18 16.78 -12.47
C TYR A 632 8.17 15.96 -13.76
N GLU A 633 8.72 16.50 -14.86
CA GLU A 633 8.85 15.79 -16.12
C GLU A 633 10.24 15.15 -16.25
N PRO A 634 10.40 13.83 -16.01
CA PRO A 634 11.71 13.18 -15.97
C PRO A 634 12.50 13.25 -17.29
N TRP A 635 11.81 13.49 -18.42
CA TRP A 635 12.45 13.62 -19.72
C TRP A 635 13.15 14.97 -19.92
N MET A 636 12.78 16.01 -19.13
CA MET A 636 13.40 17.33 -19.19
C MET A 636 14.45 17.45 -18.08
N THR A 637 15.70 17.26 -18.46
CA THR A 637 16.86 17.43 -17.58
C THR A 637 17.53 18.78 -17.83
N LYS A 638 18.34 19.25 -16.88
CA LYS A 638 19.15 20.46 -17.05
C LYS A 638 20.11 20.38 -18.24
N VAL A 639 20.64 19.19 -18.53
CA VAL A 639 21.48 18.93 -19.70
C VAL A 639 20.70 19.13 -20.98
N LYS A 640 19.50 18.57 -21.04
CA LYS A 640 18.62 18.70 -22.21
C LYS A 640 18.16 20.13 -22.41
N GLU A 641 17.84 20.84 -21.35
CA GLU A 641 17.49 22.27 -21.38
C GLU A 641 18.65 23.11 -21.93
N ALA A 642 19.87 22.89 -21.48
CA ALA A 642 21.06 23.56 -22.00
C ALA A 642 21.29 23.24 -23.50
N GLN A 643 21.07 22.00 -23.93
CA GLN A 643 21.17 21.59 -25.31
C GLN A 643 20.14 22.34 -26.20
N ILE A 644 18.90 22.44 -25.72
CA ILE A 644 17.81 23.15 -26.42
C ILE A 644 18.13 24.65 -26.51
N GLN A 645 18.66 25.25 -25.45
CA GLN A 645 19.06 26.65 -25.48
C GLN A 645 20.22 26.88 -26.47
N ALA A 646 21.23 26.02 -26.49
CA ALA A 646 22.34 26.12 -27.44
C ALA A 646 21.86 25.99 -28.92
N GLU A 647 20.93 25.08 -29.17
CA GLU A 647 20.32 24.91 -30.51
C GLU A 647 19.49 26.13 -30.91
N TYR A 648 18.69 26.67 -29.96
CA TYR A 648 17.96 27.91 -30.16
C TYR A 648 18.90 29.05 -30.56
N ASP A 649 19.95 29.28 -29.79
CA ASP A 649 20.93 30.34 -30.05
C ASP A 649 21.59 30.17 -31.43
N GLN A 650 21.86 28.94 -31.84
CA GLN A 650 22.44 28.66 -33.16
C GLN A 650 21.45 28.96 -34.29
N LEU A 651 20.18 28.55 -34.15
CA LEU A 651 19.11 28.84 -35.14
C LEU A 651 18.90 30.35 -35.24
N VAL A 652 18.89 31.08 -34.14
CA VAL A 652 18.77 32.52 -34.13
C VAL A 652 19.95 33.19 -34.86
N ARG A 653 21.21 32.80 -34.58
CA ARG A 653 22.37 33.31 -35.30
C ARG A 653 22.27 33.04 -36.81
N ASN A 654 21.88 31.83 -37.20
CA ASN A 654 21.73 31.45 -38.59
C ASN A 654 20.63 32.30 -39.28
N ALA A 655 19.51 32.51 -38.62
CA ALA A 655 18.43 33.34 -39.15
C ALA A 655 18.87 34.79 -39.35
N LEU A 656 19.53 35.37 -38.34
CA LEU A 656 20.05 36.74 -38.41
C LEU A 656 21.05 36.92 -39.58
N SER A 657 21.86 35.91 -39.87
CA SER A 657 22.82 35.91 -40.98
C SER A 657 22.15 35.82 -42.36
N LEU A 658 20.92 35.30 -42.43
CA LEU A 658 20.15 35.15 -43.67
C LEU A 658 19.40 36.44 -44.06
N PHE A 659 19.08 37.32 -43.11
CA PHE A 659 18.39 38.59 -43.42
C PHE A 659 19.28 39.48 -44.28
N THR A 660 18.71 40.00 -45.36
CA THR A 660 19.40 40.89 -46.28
C THR A 660 19.12 42.36 -45.98
N GLU A 661 17.99 42.65 -45.28
CA GLU A 661 17.53 44.02 -45.01
C GLU A 661 17.72 44.37 -43.51
N ASP A 662 18.23 45.56 -43.22
CA ASP A 662 18.49 46.03 -41.86
C ASP A 662 17.18 46.20 -41.07
N GLU A 663 16.06 46.57 -41.75
CA GLU A 663 14.75 46.67 -41.13
C GLU A 663 14.29 45.33 -40.59
N ALA A 664 14.47 44.22 -41.36
CA ALA A 664 14.13 42.89 -40.96
C ALA A 664 15.03 42.37 -39.82
N LYS A 665 16.30 42.68 -39.86
CA LYS A 665 17.25 42.36 -38.75
C LYS A 665 16.88 43.06 -37.46
N ALA A 666 16.59 44.38 -37.55
CA ALA A 666 16.19 45.19 -36.42
C ALA A 666 14.87 44.70 -35.81
N ALA A 667 13.88 44.38 -36.64
CA ALA A 667 12.60 43.82 -36.18
C ALA A 667 12.77 42.48 -35.47
N ALA A 668 13.66 41.62 -35.96
CA ALA A 668 13.99 40.36 -35.30
C ALA A 668 14.70 40.57 -33.93
N GLN A 669 15.65 41.47 -33.85
CA GLN A 669 16.32 41.86 -32.61
C GLN A 669 15.35 42.47 -31.62
N LEU A 670 14.41 43.32 -32.07
CA LEU A 670 13.35 43.87 -31.22
C LEU A 670 12.44 42.76 -30.66
N HIS A 671 12.07 41.79 -31.46
CA HIS A 671 11.28 40.64 -31.01
C HIS A 671 11.97 39.87 -29.85
N TYR A 672 13.28 39.77 -29.91
CA TYR A 672 14.09 39.14 -28.85
C TYR A 672 14.52 40.06 -27.73
N GLN A 673 13.98 41.31 -27.71
CA GLN A 673 14.29 42.31 -26.68
C GLN A 673 15.77 42.72 -26.63
N ASN A 674 16.49 42.54 -27.72
CA ASN A 674 17.89 42.99 -27.83
C ASN A 674 17.94 44.48 -28.17
N PHE A 675 17.34 45.32 -27.35
CA PHE A 675 17.12 46.73 -27.60
C PHE A 675 18.42 47.51 -27.85
N TYR A 676 19.47 47.17 -27.14
CA TYR A 676 20.78 47.76 -27.32
C TYR A 676 21.30 47.56 -28.74
N THR A 677 21.26 46.35 -29.27
CA THR A 677 21.63 45.99 -30.63
C THR A 677 20.77 46.75 -31.64
N VAL A 678 19.44 46.83 -31.41
CA VAL A 678 18.52 47.53 -32.31
C VAL A 678 18.91 49.00 -32.48
N VAL A 679 19.19 49.72 -31.38
CA VAL A 679 19.50 51.16 -31.45
C VAL A 679 20.94 51.44 -31.85
N THR A 680 21.88 50.51 -31.64
CA THR A 680 23.31 50.74 -31.97
C THR A 680 23.68 50.27 -33.38
N GLU A 681 23.19 49.07 -33.78
CA GLU A 681 23.57 48.49 -35.06
C GLU A 681 22.62 48.83 -36.18
N TYR A 682 21.33 49.14 -35.86
CA TYR A 682 20.28 49.46 -36.84
C TYR A 682 19.58 50.80 -36.52
N PRO A 683 20.31 51.92 -36.33
CA PRO A 683 19.76 53.17 -35.79
C PRO A 683 18.71 53.84 -36.65
N ASN A 684 18.68 53.55 -37.95
CA ASN A 684 17.76 54.17 -38.93
C ASN A 684 16.55 53.31 -39.28
N THR A 685 16.19 52.35 -38.41
CA THR A 685 15.04 51.44 -38.66
C THR A 685 13.84 51.84 -37.81
N THR A 686 12.63 51.42 -38.29
CA THR A 686 11.36 51.60 -37.55
C THR A 686 11.44 50.92 -36.15
N ALA A 687 12.13 49.79 -36.05
CA ALA A 687 12.36 49.13 -34.75
C ALA A 687 13.16 49.98 -33.79
N ALA A 688 14.20 50.69 -34.28
CA ALA A 688 14.98 51.59 -33.48
C ALA A 688 14.19 52.84 -33.04
N GLU A 689 13.34 53.38 -33.91
CA GLU A 689 12.39 54.44 -33.57
C GLU A 689 11.41 54.01 -32.49
N TYR A 690 10.88 52.77 -32.61
CA TYR A 690 10.00 52.19 -31.60
C TYR A 690 10.67 52.13 -30.23
N VAL A 691 11.90 51.60 -30.15
CA VAL A 691 12.65 51.54 -28.87
C VAL A 691 12.90 52.92 -28.29
N ARG A 692 13.25 53.93 -29.09
CA ARG A 692 13.50 55.31 -28.64
C ARG A 692 12.22 56.03 -28.21
N GLY A 693 11.06 55.67 -28.79
CA GLY A 693 9.78 56.30 -28.46
C GLY A 693 9.07 55.67 -27.26
N HIS A 694 9.64 54.67 -26.60
CA HIS A 694 9.03 54.03 -25.45
C HIS A 694 9.28 54.88 -24.17
N CYS A 695 8.31 54.84 -23.26
CA CYS A 695 8.28 55.73 -22.10
C CYS A 695 9.34 55.35 -21.03
N ASP A 696 9.63 56.29 -20.10
CA ASP A 696 10.73 56.34 -19.16
C ASP A 696 10.92 55.08 -18.29
N THR A 697 9.85 54.38 -17.90
CA THR A 697 9.91 53.13 -17.15
C THR A 697 10.62 51.99 -17.88
N TYR A 698 10.63 52.01 -19.20
CA TYR A 698 11.34 51.03 -19.98
C TYR A 698 12.85 51.29 -20.04
N HIS A 699 13.22 52.55 -19.96
CA HIS A 699 14.60 53.00 -19.91
C HIS A 699 15.24 52.78 -18.52
N ASP A 700 14.44 52.77 -17.44
CA ASP A 700 14.90 52.46 -16.08
C ASP A 700 15.41 51.02 -15.93
N TYR A 701 14.83 50.08 -16.70
CA TYR A 701 15.30 48.68 -16.69
C TYR A 701 16.48 48.43 -17.64
N HIS A 702 16.82 49.39 -18.50
CA HIS A 702 17.89 49.29 -19.50
C HIS A 702 18.73 50.59 -19.53
N PRO A 703 19.48 50.90 -18.44
CA PRO A 703 20.19 52.15 -18.29
C PRO A 703 21.28 52.38 -19.37
N GLU A 704 21.73 51.30 -20.05
CA GLU A 704 22.61 51.38 -21.22
C GLU A 704 21.95 52.08 -22.42
N LEU A 705 20.63 51.98 -22.58
CA LEU A 705 19.88 52.61 -23.63
C LEU A 705 19.79 54.15 -23.45
N ASN A 706 19.74 54.61 -22.21
CA ASN A 706 19.63 56.04 -21.89
C ASN A 706 20.83 56.86 -22.45
N LYS A 707 22.03 56.28 -22.41
CA LYS A 707 23.23 56.94 -22.93
C LYS A 707 23.17 57.14 -24.43
N ILE A 708 22.63 56.14 -25.17
CA ILE A 708 22.58 56.15 -26.62
C ILE A 708 21.46 57.02 -27.11
N ILE A 709 20.29 57.00 -26.50
CA ILE A 709 19.14 57.85 -26.84
C ILE A 709 19.48 59.31 -26.57
N TYR A 710 20.19 59.64 -25.48
CA TYR A 710 20.66 61.01 -25.18
C TYR A 710 21.65 61.52 -26.22
N GLN A 711 22.57 60.70 -26.73
CA GLN A 711 23.53 61.05 -27.76
C GLN A 711 22.86 61.31 -29.12
N HIS A 712 21.83 60.55 -29.50
CA HIS A 712 21.08 60.77 -30.73
C HIS A 712 20.14 61.95 -30.68
N SER A 713 19.50 62.26 -29.56
CA SER A 713 18.67 63.44 -29.41
C SER A 713 19.46 64.76 -29.45
N THR A 714 20.71 64.75 -28.99
CA THR A 714 21.62 65.90 -29.05
C THR A 714 22.24 66.10 -30.44
N LEU A 715 22.30 65.06 -31.30
CA LEU A 715 22.71 65.15 -32.70
C LEU A 715 21.60 65.71 -33.59
N ASN A 716 20.34 65.32 -33.37
CA ASN A 716 19.18 65.81 -34.11
C ASN A 716 18.74 67.24 -33.72
N ALA A 717 19.18 67.77 -32.56
CA ALA A 717 18.93 69.13 -32.13
C ALA A 717 19.95 70.15 -32.74
N LYS A 718 20.88 69.71 -33.57
CA LYS A 718 21.90 70.53 -34.22
C LYS A 718 21.75 70.59 -35.76
N HIS A 719 20.65 70.08 -36.29
CA HIS A 719 20.20 70.25 -37.68
C HIS A 719 18.83 70.98 -37.74
#